data_62a586896b446256d9cd2d930aaf311d
#
_entry.id   62a586896b446256d9cd2d930aaf311d
#
_cell.length_a   1.000
_cell.length_b   1.000
_cell.length_c   1.000
_cell.angle_alpha   90.00
_cell.angle_beta   90.00
_cell.angle_gamma   90.00
#
_symmetry.space_group_name_H-M   'P 1'
#
loop_
_entity.id
_entity.type
_entity.pdbx_description
1 polymer ?
#
loop_
_entity_poly.entity_id
_entity_poly.type
_entity_poly.pdbx_seq_one_letter_code
_entity_poly.pdbx_strand_id
1 'polypeptide(L)'
;ITMSDEELKELRNSLSLAMSYEDLLFCRDYFRDEEKRNPTMTEIRVIDTYWSDHCRHTTFMTELTDIAFENGTFTAPVRRAYETYKTTREALKRKKPQTLMDMATIAVKELKAAGKLQDLDESDEINACTIIVPVDVDGKREEWLLLFKNETHNHPTEIEPFGGAATCLGGCIRDPLSGRAYVYQAMRVTGAGDPRQAVKDTIPGKLPQRTITTGAAKGYSSYGNQIGLATGEVKEYYHPGFVAKRMEIGAVLGAAPRANVVREEPQPGDVVILLGGKTGRDGMGGATGSSKKHTLMSLETSGAEVQKGNALTERKIQRLFRRGEVTTLIKRCNDFGAGGVSVAIGELTDGLDICLDAVPKKYEGLDGTELAISESQERMAVVVAAKDVEKFMAYATEENLEATVVATVTDTNRLVMKWRNKDVVDLSRRFLNTNGVMQHRQAIVQNPKEEDFFTAPVVTDVKDTWLSTMGSLNIASEQGLAECFDSTIGARTVLMPFGGKYQKTPVEGMVARIPVGVGQKTETASIFTHGYDPELASWSPFHGALYAVVQSVAKLVALGGDRTKAYLTLQEFFRSLGTDARAWGEPVAALLGAYTAQKELQIAAIGGKDSMSGTFEQLTVPPTLVSFAVTTENAKHIVSPEFKKAGHAVVLFDVRRGEDAVLDWDVFRQHCDFIHEHMASGDIYSARAVGKGGLAATLAEMAFGNGIGFTVSSDVSSEDLFALRYGAIVVETDAEKGAQWARQLNAVAVVAQTIEEPAAVAGDVRISLSELQAAWEKTLSRIFPLQSQSADGSAELPLYTTYGPKRSESFGKPRVFIPVCPGTNCEYDSADAFEATGAVTDTFIIRNETPQALEDSIEEMRKRIGQAQIIMFPGGFSAGDEPEGSGKFIATLFRNPALAEALESLLYKRDGLVLGVCNGFQALIKLGLLPYGHIQPLKADSPTLTYNTIGRHLSRMVDTKVVSVMSPWFSNVKAGDIHTVAISHGEGRFVASPEQIRQL
;
A
#
# COMPACT_ATOMS: atom_id res chain seq x y z
N ILE A 1 -6.22 -44.79 -3.31
CA ILE A 1 -7.66 -45.11 -3.23
C ILE A 1 -7.95 -46.30 -2.30
N THR A 2 -6.94 -47.10 -1.92
CA THR A 2 -7.09 -48.31 -1.07
C THR A 2 -6.62 -48.11 0.36
N MET A 3 -6.10 -46.95 0.72
CA MET A 3 -5.62 -46.65 2.08
C MET A 3 -6.74 -46.69 3.09
N SER A 4 -6.45 -47.25 4.26
CA SER A 4 -7.29 -47.20 5.45
C SER A 4 -7.33 -45.77 6.03
N ASP A 5 -8.23 -45.56 6.95
CA ASP A 5 -8.37 -44.24 7.61
C ASP A 5 -7.13 -43.85 8.43
N GLU A 6 -6.47 -44.82 9.07
CA GLU A 6 -5.23 -44.62 9.79
C GLU A 6 -4.07 -44.25 8.87
N GLU A 7 -3.92 -44.98 7.74
CA GLU A 7 -2.89 -44.66 6.74
C GLU A 7 -3.09 -43.26 6.11
N LEU A 8 -4.33 -42.82 5.91
CA LEU A 8 -4.62 -41.46 5.42
C LEU A 8 -4.26 -40.39 6.45
N LYS A 9 -4.50 -40.63 7.74
CA LYS A 9 -4.07 -39.72 8.82
C LYS A 9 -2.56 -39.60 8.87
N GLU A 10 -1.87 -40.73 8.72
CA GLU A 10 -0.41 -40.79 8.68
C GLU A 10 0.15 -40.07 7.43
N LEU A 11 -0.47 -40.26 6.27
CA LEU A 11 -0.14 -39.56 5.04
C LEU A 11 -0.31 -38.03 5.19
N ARG A 12 -1.45 -37.58 5.73
CA ARG A 12 -1.71 -36.15 5.99
C ARG A 12 -0.61 -35.53 6.86
N ASN A 13 -0.23 -36.23 7.94
CA ASN A 13 0.80 -35.73 8.85
C ASN A 13 2.19 -35.75 8.23
N SER A 14 2.58 -36.83 7.51
CA SER A 14 3.89 -36.95 6.86
C SER A 14 4.10 -35.94 5.75
N LEU A 15 3.04 -35.59 5.02
CA LEU A 15 3.05 -34.55 3.98
C LEU A 15 2.79 -33.15 4.54
N SER A 16 2.47 -33.02 5.82
CA SER A 16 2.11 -31.74 6.46
C SER A 16 1.03 -30.98 5.70
N LEU A 17 -0.04 -31.69 5.26
CA LEU A 17 -1.12 -31.07 4.50
C LEU A 17 -1.91 -30.09 5.36
N ALA A 18 -2.35 -28.98 4.73
CA ALA A 18 -3.21 -27.97 5.35
C ALA A 18 -4.68 -28.43 5.38
N MET A 19 -5.12 -29.21 4.37
CA MET A 19 -6.47 -29.71 4.27
C MET A 19 -6.87 -30.55 5.48
N SER A 20 -8.16 -30.58 5.81
CA SER A 20 -8.71 -31.40 6.89
C SER A 20 -8.63 -32.91 6.58
N TYR A 21 -8.84 -33.72 7.60
CA TYR A 21 -8.92 -35.18 7.38
C TYR A 21 -10.15 -35.54 6.54
N GLU A 22 -11.25 -34.85 6.76
CA GLU A 22 -12.50 -34.98 5.99
C GLU A 22 -12.31 -34.64 4.52
N ASP A 23 -11.54 -33.59 4.21
CA ASP A 23 -11.17 -33.24 2.83
C ASP A 23 -10.36 -34.34 2.17
N LEU A 24 -9.42 -34.94 2.90
CA LEU A 24 -8.60 -36.02 2.37
C LEU A 24 -9.44 -37.28 2.09
N LEU A 25 -10.42 -37.58 2.95
CA LEU A 25 -11.41 -38.64 2.69
C LEU A 25 -12.22 -38.33 1.43
N PHE A 26 -12.68 -37.11 1.28
CA PHE A 26 -13.40 -36.65 0.11
C PHE A 26 -12.57 -36.78 -1.18
N CYS A 27 -11.28 -36.42 -1.11
CA CYS A 27 -10.33 -36.65 -2.20
C CYS A 27 -10.21 -38.15 -2.54
N ARG A 28 -10.01 -39.02 -1.55
CA ARG A 28 -9.94 -40.47 -1.78
C ARG A 28 -11.18 -41.00 -2.50
N ASP A 29 -12.37 -40.58 -2.05
CA ASP A 29 -13.64 -41.01 -2.62
C ASP A 29 -13.81 -40.51 -4.06
N TYR A 30 -13.43 -39.27 -4.38
CA TYR A 30 -13.42 -38.74 -5.73
C TYR A 30 -12.50 -39.53 -6.66
N PHE A 31 -11.26 -39.80 -6.25
CA PHE A 31 -10.32 -40.56 -7.09
C PHE A 31 -10.73 -42.01 -7.25
N ARG A 32 -11.36 -42.61 -6.21
CA ARG A 32 -11.88 -43.97 -6.27
C ARG A 32 -13.10 -44.10 -7.19
N ASP A 33 -14.08 -43.23 -7.03
CA ASP A 33 -15.41 -43.39 -7.59
C ASP A 33 -15.58 -42.70 -8.96
N GLU A 34 -14.95 -41.55 -9.18
CA GLU A 34 -15.05 -40.78 -10.42
C GLU A 34 -13.81 -41.00 -11.32
N GLU A 35 -12.61 -40.77 -10.84
CA GLU A 35 -11.38 -40.87 -11.63
C GLU A 35 -10.89 -42.32 -11.80
N LYS A 36 -11.23 -43.22 -10.92
CA LYS A 36 -10.87 -44.69 -10.90
C LYS A 36 -9.37 -44.94 -11.02
N ARG A 37 -8.58 -44.09 -10.40
CA ARG A 37 -7.12 -44.12 -10.35
C ARG A 37 -6.58 -43.54 -9.05
N ASN A 38 -5.35 -43.82 -8.72
CA ASN A 38 -4.67 -43.09 -7.64
C ASN A 38 -4.33 -41.66 -8.07
N PRO A 39 -4.38 -40.69 -7.16
CA PRO A 39 -3.84 -39.35 -7.43
C PRO A 39 -2.32 -39.40 -7.60
N THR A 40 -1.80 -38.46 -8.35
CA THR A 40 -0.37 -38.16 -8.34
C THR A 40 -0.01 -37.35 -7.07
N MET A 41 1.27 -37.28 -6.73
CA MET A 41 1.74 -36.41 -5.62
C MET A 41 1.47 -34.94 -5.95
N THR A 42 1.62 -34.55 -7.20
CA THR A 42 1.35 -33.18 -7.66
C THR A 42 -0.13 -32.82 -7.48
N GLU A 43 -1.05 -33.74 -7.81
CA GLU A 43 -2.49 -33.51 -7.58
C GLU A 43 -2.82 -33.31 -6.11
N ILE A 44 -2.26 -34.11 -5.20
CA ILE A 44 -2.48 -33.94 -3.76
C ILE A 44 -1.99 -32.55 -3.31
N ARG A 45 -0.81 -32.12 -3.74
CA ARG A 45 -0.26 -30.79 -3.41
C ARG A 45 -1.06 -29.64 -4.01
N VAL A 46 -1.51 -29.77 -5.25
CA VAL A 46 -2.36 -28.77 -5.92
C VAL A 46 -3.71 -28.64 -5.21
N ILE A 47 -4.36 -29.77 -4.85
CA ILE A 47 -5.64 -29.72 -4.11
C ILE A 47 -5.44 -29.09 -2.74
N ASP A 48 -4.38 -29.50 -2.00
CA ASP A 48 -4.06 -28.94 -0.67
C ASP A 48 -3.85 -27.42 -0.72
N THR A 49 -3.18 -26.94 -1.78
CA THR A 49 -2.96 -25.52 -2.02
C THR A 49 -4.27 -24.81 -2.40
N TYR A 50 -5.02 -25.36 -3.33
CA TYR A 50 -6.29 -24.81 -3.80
C TYR A 50 -7.32 -24.68 -2.68
N TRP A 51 -7.41 -25.67 -1.78
CA TRP A 51 -8.35 -25.69 -0.67
C TRP A 51 -7.79 -25.13 0.62
N SER A 52 -6.59 -24.55 0.59
CA SER A 52 -6.04 -23.86 1.76
C SER A 52 -6.93 -22.68 2.16
N ASP A 53 -6.94 -22.37 3.45
CA ASP A 53 -7.72 -21.24 3.98
C ASP A 53 -7.30 -19.91 3.32
N HIS A 54 -6.01 -19.76 3.04
CA HIS A 54 -5.48 -18.59 2.35
C HIS A 54 -6.03 -18.39 0.92
N CYS A 55 -6.19 -19.48 0.13
CA CYS A 55 -6.66 -19.38 -1.25
C CYS A 55 -8.20 -19.37 -1.36
N ARG A 56 -8.90 -20.07 -0.49
CA ARG A 56 -10.36 -20.31 -0.63
C ARG A 56 -11.20 -19.83 0.55
N HIS A 57 -10.59 -19.19 1.54
CA HIS A 57 -11.31 -18.64 2.69
C HIS A 57 -12.19 -19.70 3.39
N THR A 58 -11.67 -20.93 3.58
CA THR A 58 -12.45 -22.07 4.09
C THR A 58 -13.03 -21.81 5.47
N THR A 59 -12.29 -21.09 6.33
CA THR A 59 -12.79 -20.65 7.63
C THR A 59 -13.98 -19.71 7.48
N PHE A 60 -13.91 -18.72 6.58
CA PHE A 60 -15.01 -17.81 6.29
C PHE A 60 -16.23 -18.49 5.67
N MET A 61 -16.03 -19.59 4.96
CA MET A 61 -17.11 -20.36 4.34
C MET A 61 -17.72 -21.42 5.27
N THR A 62 -17.20 -21.61 6.47
CA THR A 62 -17.73 -22.56 7.47
C THR A 62 -19.17 -22.18 7.89
N GLU A 63 -20.08 -23.13 7.92
CA GLU A 63 -21.46 -22.91 8.37
C GLU A 63 -21.51 -22.70 9.88
N LEU A 64 -22.15 -21.62 10.30
CA LEU A 64 -22.43 -21.33 11.71
C LEU A 64 -23.85 -21.84 12.03
N THR A 65 -23.92 -23.02 12.66
CA THR A 65 -25.18 -23.71 12.93
C THR A 65 -25.97 -23.07 14.08
N ASP A 66 -25.25 -22.43 15.02
CA ASP A 66 -25.84 -21.72 16.15
C ASP A 66 -24.92 -20.57 16.58
N ILE A 67 -25.52 -19.42 16.92
CA ILE A 67 -24.83 -18.25 17.44
C ILE A 67 -25.49 -17.80 18.73
N ALA A 68 -24.78 -17.96 19.84
CA ALA A 68 -25.22 -17.56 21.16
C ALA A 68 -24.56 -16.24 21.59
N PHE A 69 -25.23 -15.51 22.48
CA PHE A 69 -24.75 -14.22 22.99
C PHE A 69 -24.79 -14.24 24.52
N GLU A 70 -23.71 -13.94 25.17
CA GLU A 70 -23.69 -13.67 26.60
C GLU A 70 -24.57 -12.42 26.90
N ASN A 71 -25.12 -12.33 28.10
CA ASN A 71 -25.92 -11.18 28.48
C ASN A 71 -25.01 -10.06 29.01
N GLY A 72 -25.30 -8.82 28.62
CA GLY A 72 -24.58 -7.63 29.08
C GLY A 72 -24.94 -6.39 28.27
N THR A 73 -24.57 -5.23 28.78
CA THR A 73 -24.86 -3.93 28.16
C THR A 73 -24.23 -3.84 26.77
N PHE A 74 -22.97 -4.27 26.62
CA PHE A 74 -22.22 -4.14 25.39
C PHE A 74 -22.44 -5.28 24.40
N THR A 75 -23.12 -6.36 24.79
CA THR A 75 -23.57 -7.41 23.86
C THR A 75 -24.96 -7.11 23.27
N ALA A 76 -25.74 -6.24 23.92
CA ALA A 76 -27.06 -5.86 23.44
C ALA A 76 -27.05 -5.31 21.99
N PRO A 77 -26.13 -4.40 21.58
CA PRO A 77 -26.06 -3.92 20.19
C PRO A 77 -25.64 -5.03 19.22
N VAL A 78 -24.78 -5.98 19.63
CA VAL A 78 -24.39 -7.11 18.78
C VAL A 78 -25.59 -8.00 18.49
N ARG A 79 -26.41 -8.28 19.48
CA ARG A 79 -27.67 -9.05 19.33
C ARG A 79 -28.64 -8.36 18.38
N ARG A 80 -28.83 -7.02 18.54
CA ARG A 80 -29.66 -6.23 17.62
C ARG A 80 -29.12 -6.28 16.18
N ALA A 81 -27.82 -6.15 15.99
CA ALA A 81 -27.16 -6.28 14.68
C ALA A 81 -27.40 -7.66 14.05
N TYR A 82 -27.34 -8.72 14.84
CA TYR A 82 -27.61 -10.07 14.38
C TYR A 82 -29.07 -10.27 13.96
N GLU A 83 -30.04 -9.75 14.74
CA GLU A 83 -31.47 -9.78 14.33
C GLU A 83 -31.70 -8.99 13.04
N THR A 84 -31.06 -7.82 12.90
CA THR A 84 -31.08 -7.03 11.65
C THR A 84 -30.50 -7.83 10.48
N TYR A 85 -29.37 -8.49 10.67
CA TYR A 85 -28.75 -9.37 9.68
C TYR A 85 -29.69 -10.48 9.23
N LYS A 86 -30.37 -11.18 10.16
CA LYS A 86 -31.36 -12.21 9.84
C LYS A 86 -32.51 -11.64 9.00
N THR A 87 -33.05 -10.51 9.41
CA THR A 87 -34.12 -9.83 8.68
C THR A 87 -33.68 -9.46 7.25
N THR A 88 -32.46 -8.97 7.08
CA THR A 88 -31.89 -8.67 5.76
C THR A 88 -31.72 -9.94 4.92
N ARG A 89 -31.26 -11.06 5.51
CA ARG A 89 -31.20 -12.35 4.81
C ARG A 89 -32.55 -12.79 4.28
N GLU A 90 -33.60 -12.66 5.10
CA GLU A 90 -35.00 -12.99 4.72
C GLU A 90 -35.48 -12.11 3.59
N ALA A 91 -35.29 -10.78 3.69
CA ALA A 91 -35.67 -9.82 2.66
C ALA A 91 -35.00 -10.11 1.30
N LEU A 92 -33.70 -10.49 1.34
CA LEU A 92 -32.91 -10.89 0.17
C LEU A 92 -33.16 -12.34 -0.28
N LYS A 93 -34.06 -13.09 0.39
CA LYS A 93 -34.39 -14.50 0.10
C LYS A 93 -33.12 -15.39 0.01
N ARG A 94 -32.17 -15.18 0.90
CA ARG A 94 -30.90 -15.92 0.92
C ARG A 94 -31.12 -17.37 1.31
N LYS A 95 -30.71 -18.31 0.45
CA LYS A 95 -30.80 -19.78 0.69
C LYS A 95 -29.46 -20.39 1.12
N LYS A 96 -28.34 -19.68 0.91
CA LYS A 96 -27.02 -20.19 1.31
C LYS A 96 -26.90 -20.27 2.83
N PRO A 97 -26.04 -21.16 3.37
CA PRO A 97 -25.78 -21.24 4.80
C PRO A 97 -25.33 -19.90 5.40
N GLN A 98 -25.55 -19.76 6.71
CA GLN A 98 -25.01 -18.64 7.48
C GLN A 98 -23.52 -18.89 7.72
N THR A 99 -22.67 -18.00 7.20
CA THR A 99 -21.21 -18.08 7.28
C THR A 99 -20.63 -16.70 7.58
N LEU A 100 -19.37 -16.61 7.99
CA LEU A 100 -18.68 -15.30 8.11
C LEU A 100 -18.67 -14.56 6.78
N MET A 101 -18.45 -15.24 5.64
CA MET A 101 -18.50 -14.65 4.31
C MET A 101 -19.88 -14.07 3.97
N ASP A 102 -20.96 -14.71 4.39
CA ASP A 102 -22.31 -14.17 4.20
C ASP A 102 -22.51 -12.89 5.02
N MET A 103 -22.01 -12.84 6.26
CA MET A 103 -22.05 -11.65 7.12
C MET A 103 -21.22 -10.51 6.54
N ALA A 104 -20.01 -10.79 6.06
CA ALA A 104 -19.11 -9.80 5.46
C ALA A 104 -19.69 -9.16 4.20
N THR A 105 -20.45 -9.94 3.39
CA THR A 105 -20.94 -9.51 2.07
C THR A 105 -22.41 -9.11 2.02
N ILE A 106 -23.15 -9.18 3.12
CA ILE A 106 -24.59 -8.92 3.08
C ILE A 106 -24.92 -7.44 2.88
N ALA A 107 -24.12 -6.52 3.41
CA ALA A 107 -24.34 -5.08 3.26
C ALA A 107 -24.29 -4.65 1.80
N VAL A 108 -23.29 -5.12 1.03
CA VAL A 108 -23.19 -4.80 -0.41
C VAL A 108 -24.37 -5.35 -1.19
N LYS A 109 -24.84 -6.55 -0.85
CA LYS A 109 -26.02 -7.15 -1.50
C LYS A 109 -27.31 -6.39 -1.20
N GLU A 110 -27.49 -5.92 0.03
CA GLU A 110 -28.62 -5.11 0.46
C GLU A 110 -28.64 -3.75 -0.27
N LEU A 111 -27.51 -3.05 -0.28
CA LEU A 111 -27.39 -1.74 -0.93
C LEU A 111 -27.53 -1.83 -2.45
N LYS A 112 -27.01 -2.90 -3.06
CA LYS A 112 -27.21 -3.17 -4.48
C LYS A 112 -28.69 -3.42 -4.81
N ALA A 113 -29.37 -4.24 -4.02
CA ALA A 113 -30.81 -4.49 -4.18
C ALA A 113 -31.66 -3.21 -3.99
N ALA A 114 -31.17 -2.26 -3.18
CA ALA A 114 -31.79 -0.94 -3.00
C ALA A 114 -31.47 0.07 -4.13
N GLY A 115 -30.77 -0.36 -5.20
CA GLY A 115 -30.40 0.50 -6.34
C GLY A 115 -29.30 1.52 -6.05
N LYS A 116 -28.56 1.33 -4.97
CA LYS A 116 -27.32 2.05 -4.64
C LYS A 116 -26.14 1.31 -5.25
N LEU A 117 -24.96 1.85 -5.25
CA LEU A 117 -23.75 1.25 -5.84
C LEU A 117 -23.80 1.15 -7.38
N GLN A 118 -24.35 2.17 -8.04
CA GLN A 118 -24.41 2.22 -9.51
C GLN A 118 -23.03 2.36 -10.17
N ASP A 119 -22.05 2.83 -9.42
CA ASP A 119 -20.66 3.03 -9.87
C ASP A 119 -19.80 1.76 -9.69
N LEU A 120 -20.38 0.65 -9.22
CA LEU A 120 -19.66 -0.61 -9.08
C LEU A 120 -19.37 -1.21 -10.45
N ASP A 121 -18.09 -1.50 -10.74
CA ASP A 121 -17.69 -2.26 -11.92
C ASP A 121 -17.82 -3.76 -11.62
N GLU A 122 -18.89 -4.37 -12.13
CA GLU A 122 -19.15 -5.79 -11.92
C GLU A 122 -18.35 -6.65 -12.92
N SER A 123 -17.55 -7.55 -12.41
CA SER A 123 -16.70 -8.44 -13.19
C SER A 123 -16.47 -9.74 -12.43
N ASP A 124 -16.20 -10.83 -13.16
CA ASP A 124 -15.69 -12.08 -12.58
C ASP A 124 -14.24 -11.99 -12.16
N GLU A 125 -13.53 -10.93 -12.53
CA GLU A 125 -12.18 -10.63 -12.07
C GLU A 125 -12.27 -9.86 -10.74
N ILE A 126 -12.13 -10.57 -9.63
CA ILE A 126 -12.40 -10.09 -8.27
C ILE A 126 -11.13 -9.80 -7.45
N ASN A 127 -9.95 -9.77 -8.06
CA ASN A 127 -8.69 -9.60 -7.33
C ASN A 127 -8.56 -8.24 -6.65
N ALA A 128 -9.21 -7.20 -7.18
CA ALA A 128 -9.26 -5.88 -6.58
C ALA A 128 -10.69 -5.32 -6.61
N CYS A 129 -11.03 -4.49 -5.61
CA CYS A 129 -12.24 -3.68 -5.63
C CYS A 129 -12.19 -2.70 -6.79
N THR A 130 -13.26 -2.56 -7.57
CA THR A 130 -13.28 -1.69 -8.74
C THR A 130 -14.54 -0.85 -8.78
N ILE A 131 -14.38 0.46 -8.94
CA ILE A 131 -15.49 1.41 -9.13
C ILE A 131 -15.23 2.30 -10.34
N ILE A 132 -16.32 2.73 -10.97
CA ILE A 132 -16.30 3.67 -12.11
C ILE A 132 -16.33 5.08 -11.55
N VAL A 133 -15.32 5.89 -11.88
CA VAL A 133 -15.22 7.26 -11.42
C VAL A 133 -15.13 8.23 -12.61
N PRO A 134 -15.79 9.39 -12.53
CA PRO A 134 -15.60 10.46 -13.51
C PRO A 134 -14.28 11.18 -13.22
N VAL A 135 -13.42 11.28 -14.21
CA VAL A 135 -12.14 12.00 -14.14
C VAL A 135 -12.15 13.15 -15.11
N ASP A 136 -11.77 14.33 -14.64
CA ASP A 136 -11.50 15.47 -15.50
C ASP A 136 -10.11 15.30 -16.12
N VAL A 137 -10.04 15.22 -17.44
CA VAL A 137 -8.78 15.14 -18.21
C VAL A 137 -8.74 16.32 -19.18
N ASP A 138 -7.87 17.31 -18.92
CA ASP A 138 -7.75 18.53 -19.73
C ASP A 138 -9.10 19.27 -19.95
N GLY A 139 -9.97 19.29 -18.92
CA GLY A 139 -11.31 19.89 -18.97
C GLY A 139 -12.38 19.02 -19.64
N LYS A 140 -12.07 17.76 -19.97
CA LYS A 140 -13.04 16.77 -20.48
C LYS A 140 -13.30 15.70 -19.43
N ARG A 141 -14.57 15.36 -19.27
CA ARG A 141 -14.98 14.27 -18.36
C ARG A 141 -14.83 12.92 -19.06
N GLU A 142 -14.05 12.02 -18.49
CA GLU A 142 -13.85 10.66 -18.93
C GLU A 142 -14.27 9.68 -17.83
N GLU A 143 -14.70 8.48 -18.22
CA GLU A 143 -14.91 7.37 -17.28
C GLU A 143 -13.62 6.62 -17.05
N TRP A 144 -13.23 6.49 -15.80
CA TRP A 144 -12.08 5.73 -15.36
C TRP A 144 -12.50 4.64 -14.38
N LEU A 145 -11.72 3.59 -14.31
CA LEU A 145 -11.77 2.59 -13.24
C LEU A 145 -10.80 3.00 -12.15
N LEU A 146 -11.29 3.10 -10.92
CA LEU A 146 -10.47 3.22 -9.73
C LEU A 146 -10.49 1.86 -9.02
N LEU A 147 -9.30 1.27 -8.90
CA LEU A 147 -9.11 -0.01 -8.25
C LEU A 147 -8.41 0.19 -6.92
N PHE A 148 -8.87 -0.52 -5.91
CA PHE A 148 -8.24 -0.49 -4.59
C PHE A 148 -8.17 -1.90 -3.99
N LYS A 149 -7.09 -2.16 -3.29
CA LYS A 149 -6.79 -3.46 -2.72
C LYS A 149 -6.07 -3.29 -1.39
N ASN A 150 -6.42 -4.10 -0.42
CA ASN A 150 -5.61 -4.37 0.76
C ASN A 150 -5.21 -5.85 0.76
N GLU A 151 -4.00 -6.14 1.18
CA GLU A 151 -3.46 -7.50 1.28
C GLU A 151 -2.60 -7.64 2.54
N THR A 152 -2.60 -8.83 3.15
CA THR A 152 -1.74 -9.15 4.28
C THR A 152 -0.65 -10.14 3.90
N HIS A 153 0.52 -9.95 4.50
CA HIS A 153 1.66 -10.87 4.35
C HIS A 153 2.29 -11.19 5.72
N ASN A 154 1.44 -11.59 6.67
CA ASN A 154 1.78 -11.73 8.09
C ASN A 154 2.79 -12.85 8.35
N HIS A 155 2.53 -14.06 7.82
CA HIS A 155 3.38 -15.24 8.00
C HIS A 155 4.78 -15.03 7.42
N PRO A 156 4.96 -14.65 6.15
CA PRO A 156 6.30 -14.45 5.59
C PRO A 156 7.08 -13.31 6.28
N THR A 157 6.40 -12.24 6.68
CA THR A 157 7.05 -11.09 7.35
C THR A 157 7.51 -11.46 8.76
N GLU A 158 6.80 -12.33 9.46
CA GLU A 158 7.22 -12.85 10.76
C GLU A 158 8.49 -13.73 10.66
N ILE A 159 8.63 -14.50 9.57
CA ILE A 159 9.74 -15.41 9.34
C ILE A 159 10.97 -14.69 8.79
N GLU A 160 10.80 -13.89 7.73
CA GLU A 160 11.85 -13.11 7.09
C GLU A 160 11.31 -11.71 6.79
N PRO A 161 11.50 -10.75 7.72
CA PRO A 161 10.80 -9.46 7.71
C PRO A 161 11.01 -8.64 6.44
N PHE A 162 12.22 -8.63 5.87
CA PHE A 162 12.52 -7.84 4.68
C PHE A 162 11.79 -8.40 3.44
N GLY A 163 11.98 -9.67 3.13
CA GLY A 163 11.36 -10.29 1.94
C GLY A 163 9.84 -10.40 2.08
N GLY A 164 9.35 -10.72 3.29
CA GLY A 164 7.92 -10.80 3.56
C GLY A 164 7.19 -9.47 3.35
N ALA A 165 7.73 -8.38 3.88
CA ALA A 165 7.13 -7.05 3.72
C ALA A 165 7.30 -6.49 2.29
N ALA A 166 8.43 -6.76 1.63
CA ALA A 166 8.62 -6.41 0.22
C ALA A 166 7.57 -7.09 -0.67
N THR A 167 7.36 -8.38 -0.48
CA THR A 167 6.36 -9.16 -1.23
C THR A 167 4.93 -8.76 -0.88
N CYS A 168 4.67 -8.33 0.36
CA CYS A 168 3.36 -7.76 0.75
C CYS A 168 2.95 -6.64 -0.21
N LEU A 169 3.84 -5.68 -0.45
CA LEU A 169 3.56 -4.59 -1.39
C LEU A 169 3.48 -5.11 -2.83
N GLY A 170 4.41 -5.95 -3.28
CA GLY A 170 4.42 -6.49 -4.65
C GLY A 170 3.13 -7.23 -4.99
N GLY A 171 2.66 -8.13 -4.12
CA GLY A 171 1.37 -8.82 -4.30
C GLY A 171 0.20 -7.85 -4.33
N CYS A 172 0.20 -6.87 -3.41
CA CYS A 172 -0.86 -5.87 -3.36
C CYS A 172 -0.95 -5.02 -4.65
N ILE A 173 0.19 -4.73 -5.30
CA ILE A 173 0.24 -4.00 -6.58
C ILE A 173 -0.29 -4.87 -7.73
N ARG A 174 0.06 -6.17 -7.77
CA ARG A 174 -0.33 -7.05 -8.88
C ARG A 174 -1.83 -7.31 -8.94
N ASP A 175 -2.56 -7.23 -7.84
CA ASP A 175 -4.00 -7.40 -7.84
C ASP A 175 -4.72 -6.34 -8.71
N PRO A 176 -4.51 -5.01 -8.53
CA PRO A 176 -5.05 -4.02 -9.46
C PRO A 176 -4.45 -4.11 -10.87
N LEU A 177 -3.18 -4.54 -11.02
CA LEU A 177 -2.61 -4.82 -12.33
C LEU A 177 -3.39 -5.92 -13.05
N SER A 178 -3.88 -6.95 -12.35
CA SER A 178 -4.79 -7.96 -12.93
C SER A 178 -6.05 -7.31 -13.53
N GLY A 179 -6.53 -6.23 -12.92
CA GLY A 179 -7.59 -5.37 -13.45
C GLY A 179 -7.12 -4.35 -14.52
N ARG A 180 -5.87 -4.43 -15.01
CA ARG A 180 -5.22 -3.53 -16.00
C ARG A 180 -5.07 -2.09 -15.48
N ALA A 181 -5.01 -1.87 -14.18
CA ALA A 181 -4.82 -0.54 -13.61
C ALA A 181 -3.34 -0.24 -13.37
N TYR A 182 -2.95 1.02 -13.60
CA TYR A 182 -1.66 1.54 -13.15
C TYR A 182 -1.75 1.93 -11.68
N VAL A 183 -0.96 1.28 -10.83
CA VAL A 183 -0.92 1.54 -9.37
C VAL A 183 -0.05 2.76 -9.11
N TYR A 184 -0.58 3.76 -8.40
CA TYR A 184 0.06 5.06 -8.24
C TYR A 184 0.19 5.55 -6.79
N GLN A 185 -0.50 4.93 -5.84
CA GLN A 185 -0.43 5.25 -4.40
C GLN A 185 -0.45 3.99 -3.55
N ALA A 186 0.33 4.00 -2.48
CA ALA A 186 0.34 2.96 -1.46
C ALA A 186 0.14 3.53 -0.05
N MET A 187 -0.42 2.70 0.82
CA MET A 187 -0.54 2.89 2.26
C MET A 187 0.01 1.65 2.95
N ARG A 188 0.69 1.82 4.08
CA ARG A 188 1.17 0.73 4.91
C ARG A 188 0.55 0.82 6.29
N VAL A 189 -0.19 -0.22 6.70
CA VAL A 189 -0.79 -0.32 8.04
C VAL A 189 -0.33 -1.62 8.69
N THR A 190 0.26 -1.54 9.89
CA THR A 190 0.87 -2.70 10.52
C THR A 190 0.49 -2.83 11.98
N GLY A 191 0.61 -4.04 12.52
CA GLY A 191 0.47 -4.34 13.94
C GLY A 191 1.73 -5.05 14.45
N ALA A 192 2.33 -4.55 15.53
CA ALA A 192 3.59 -5.03 16.08
C ALA A 192 3.56 -5.12 17.61
N GLY A 193 4.45 -5.93 18.17
CA GLY A 193 4.88 -5.78 19.56
C GLY A 193 5.75 -4.54 19.74
N ASP A 194 6.08 -4.19 21.00
CA ASP A 194 6.92 -3.02 21.29
C ASP A 194 8.34 -3.20 20.72
N PRO A 195 8.77 -2.39 19.73
CA PRO A 195 10.08 -2.51 19.11
C PRO A 195 11.23 -2.04 20.03
N ARG A 196 10.92 -1.43 21.17
CA ARG A 196 11.89 -1.00 22.19
C ARG A 196 12.28 -2.14 23.13
N GLN A 197 11.57 -3.28 23.07
CA GLN A 197 11.87 -4.45 23.90
C GLN A 197 13.35 -4.84 23.74
N ALA A 198 14.01 -5.16 24.85
CA ALA A 198 15.40 -5.58 24.83
C ALA A 198 15.52 -6.97 24.15
N VAL A 199 16.57 -7.15 23.36
CA VAL A 199 16.81 -8.41 22.63
C VAL A 199 16.85 -9.63 23.56
N LYS A 200 17.41 -9.47 24.77
CA LYS A 200 17.45 -10.54 25.78
C LYS A 200 16.09 -11.03 26.26
N ASP A 201 15.04 -10.22 26.08
CA ASP A 201 13.67 -10.53 26.49
C ASP A 201 12.85 -11.13 25.35
N THR A 202 13.51 -11.47 24.23
CA THR A 202 12.87 -12.13 23.08
C THR A 202 12.46 -13.55 23.50
N ILE A 203 11.21 -13.89 23.25
CA ILE A 203 10.69 -15.22 23.56
C ILE A 203 11.27 -16.29 22.60
N PRO A 204 11.50 -17.52 23.06
CA PRO A 204 12.00 -18.61 22.21
C PRO A 204 11.14 -18.81 20.96
N GLY A 205 11.77 -19.12 19.82
CA GLY A 205 11.11 -19.32 18.53
C GLY A 205 10.63 -18.04 17.83
N LYS A 206 11.02 -16.85 18.32
CA LYS A 206 10.71 -15.54 17.73
C LYS A 206 11.95 -14.73 17.39
N LEU A 207 11.84 -13.86 16.38
CA LEU A 207 12.78 -12.79 16.17
C LEU A 207 12.54 -11.63 17.15
N PRO A 208 13.57 -10.84 17.52
CA PRO A 208 13.38 -9.63 18.31
C PRO A 208 12.40 -8.67 17.64
N GLN A 209 11.48 -8.07 18.40
CA GLN A 209 10.47 -7.15 17.85
C GLN A 209 11.09 -6.00 17.05
N ARG A 210 12.24 -5.47 17.52
CA ARG A 210 12.99 -4.45 16.77
C ARG A 210 13.45 -4.97 15.39
N THR A 211 13.94 -6.19 15.31
CA THR A 211 14.41 -6.80 14.05
C THR A 211 13.25 -6.95 13.06
N ILE A 212 12.09 -7.42 13.54
CA ILE A 212 10.89 -7.56 12.69
C ILE A 212 10.44 -6.20 12.19
N THR A 213 10.25 -5.22 13.10
CA THR A 213 9.75 -3.88 12.77
C THR A 213 10.65 -3.15 11.79
N THR A 214 11.97 -3.09 12.06
CA THR A 214 12.90 -2.38 11.17
C THR A 214 13.15 -3.11 9.86
N GLY A 215 13.22 -4.44 9.89
CA GLY A 215 13.38 -5.27 8.70
C GLY A 215 12.17 -5.17 7.76
N ALA A 216 10.95 -5.23 8.31
CA ALA A 216 9.73 -5.08 7.54
C ALA A 216 9.58 -3.68 6.93
N ALA A 217 9.85 -2.62 7.71
CA ALA A 217 9.84 -1.25 7.20
C ALA A 217 10.83 -1.06 6.04
N LYS A 218 12.05 -1.62 6.19
CA LYS A 218 13.08 -1.58 5.15
C LYS A 218 12.68 -2.37 3.90
N GLY A 219 12.08 -3.55 4.04
CA GLY A 219 11.64 -4.38 2.91
C GLY A 219 10.54 -3.70 2.10
N TYR A 220 9.49 -3.23 2.77
CA TYR A 220 8.37 -2.55 2.12
C TYR A 220 8.81 -1.25 1.44
N SER A 221 9.58 -0.39 2.15
CA SER A 221 10.06 0.88 1.57
C SER A 221 11.03 0.65 0.40
N SER A 222 11.93 -0.32 0.50
CA SER A 222 12.84 -0.65 -0.60
C SER A 222 12.09 -1.06 -1.85
N TYR A 223 11.07 -1.91 -1.70
CA TYR A 223 10.24 -2.33 -2.84
C TYR A 223 9.46 -1.16 -3.46
N GLY A 224 8.75 -0.38 -2.63
CA GLY A 224 7.96 0.76 -3.07
C GLY A 224 8.80 1.85 -3.74
N ASN A 225 9.96 2.17 -3.16
CA ASN A 225 10.88 3.15 -3.70
C ASN A 225 11.46 2.71 -5.06
N GLN A 226 11.82 1.42 -5.19
CA GLN A 226 12.37 0.88 -6.44
C GLN A 226 11.35 0.81 -7.57
N ILE A 227 10.11 0.37 -7.29
CA ILE A 227 9.07 0.36 -8.32
C ILE A 227 8.61 1.77 -8.71
N GLY A 228 8.88 2.78 -7.89
CA GLY A 228 8.42 4.14 -8.11
C GLY A 228 6.94 4.33 -7.77
N LEU A 229 6.57 3.90 -6.56
CA LEU A 229 5.22 4.02 -6.01
C LEU A 229 5.24 4.94 -4.79
N ALA A 230 4.47 6.03 -4.85
CA ALA A 230 4.35 6.94 -3.72
C ALA A 230 3.58 6.29 -2.57
N THR A 231 4.16 6.32 -1.37
CA THR A 231 3.50 5.87 -0.13
C THR A 231 2.99 7.09 0.62
N GLY A 232 1.66 7.27 0.62
CA GLY A 232 1.00 8.46 1.18
C GLY A 232 0.75 8.41 2.67
N GLU A 233 0.67 7.20 3.25
CA GLU A 233 0.50 7.00 4.70
C GLU A 233 1.23 5.75 5.16
N VAL A 234 1.91 5.86 6.31
CA VAL A 234 2.54 4.73 7.01
C VAL A 234 2.15 4.81 8.48
N LYS A 235 1.45 3.76 8.94
CA LYS A 235 0.99 3.66 10.33
C LYS A 235 1.34 2.31 10.93
N GLU A 236 1.90 2.30 12.13
CA GLU A 236 2.20 1.09 12.88
C GLU A 236 1.47 1.13 14.23
N TYR A 237 0.63 0.13 14.49
CA TYR A 237 -0.09 -0.06 15.74
C TYR A 237 0.67 -1.03 16.64
N TYR A 238 0.89 -0.65 17.88
CA TYR A 238 1.61 -1.45 18.85
C TYR A 238 0.66 -2.05 19.88
N HIS A 239 0.69 -3.38 19.99
CA HIS A 239 -0.09 -4.11 21.00
C HIS A 239 0.63 -5.41 21.40
N PRO A 240 0.65 -5.78 22.69
CA PRO A 240 1.36 -6.99 23.14
C PRO A 240 0.94 -8.28 22.43
N GLY A 241 -0.32 -8.39 22.02
CA GLY A 241 -0.84 -9.54 21.27
C GLY A 241 -0.15 -9.76 19.93
N PHE A 242 0.34 -8.71 19.27
CA PHE A 242 1.07 -8.86 18.00
C PHE A 242 2.44 -9.51 18.12
N VAL A 243 2.91 -9.77 19.34
CA VAL A 243 4.07 -10.65 19.56
C VAL A 243 3.77 -12.08 19.13
N ALA A 244 2.51 -12.51 19.15
CA ALA A 244 2.09 -13.81 18.61
C ALA A 244 2.40 -13.92 17.11
N LYS A 245 2.04 -12.90 16.35
CA LYS A 245 2.29 -12.81 14.92
C LYS A 245 2.10 -11.36 14.45
N ARG A 246 3.08 -10.83 13.75
CA ARG A 246 3.00 -9.49 13.17
C ARG A 246 1.84 -9.40 12.18
N MET A 247 1.16 -8.26 12.15
CA MET A 247 0.26 -7.87 11.09
C MET A 247 1.00 -6.95 10.11
N GLU A 248 1.10 -7.35 8.86
CA GLU A 248 1.70 -6.53 7.79
C GLU A 248 0.66 -6.37 6.69
N ILE A 249 0.12 -5.14 6.52
CA ILE A 249 -0.88 -4.81 5.51
C ILE A 249 -0.29 -3.81 4.54
N GLY A 250 -0.38 -4.13 3.24
CA GLY A 250 -0.27 -3.18 2.16
C GLY A 250 -1.66 -2.81 1.66
N ALA A 251 -1.88 -1.54 1.32
CA ALA A 251 -3.08 -1.09 0.66
C ALA A 251 -2.71 -0.13 -0.47
N VAL A 252 -3.32 -0.29 -1.65
CA VAL A 252 -2.93 0.47 -2.84
C VAL A 252 -4.13 0.98 -3.62
N LEU A 253 -3.88 2.03 -4.41
CA LEU A 253 -4.79 2.55 -5.43
C LEU A 253 -4.18 2.41 -6.81
N GLY A 254 -4.98 1.87 -7.74
CA GLY A 254 -4.68 1.83 -9.17
C GLY A 254 -5.79 2.51 -9.97
N ALA A 255 -5.47 3.02 -11.14
CA ALA A 255 -6.46 3.62 -12.03
C ALA A 255 -6.15 3.32 -13.50
N ALA A 256 -7.20 3.25 -14.31
CA ALA A 256 -7.12 3.10 -15.75
C ALA A 256 -8.31 3.76 -16.45
N PRO A 257 -8.15 4.33 -17.66
CA PRO A 257 -9.29 4.67 -18.48
C PRO A 257 -10.18 3.43 -18.70
N ARG A 258 -11.48 3.55 -18.48
CA ARG A 258 -12.42 2.41 -18.64
C ARG A 258 -12.32 1.78 -20.02
N ALA A 259 -12.10 2.58 -21.05
CA ALA A 259 -11.96 2.12 -22.43
C ALA A 259 -10.74 1.20 -22.66
N ASN A 260 -9.77 1.18 -21.76
CA ASN A 260 -8.56 0.34 -21.87
C ASN A 260 -8.74 -1.05 -21.25
N VAL A 261 -9.90 -1.33 -20.64
CA VAL A 261 -10.13 -2.59 -19.93
C VAL A 261 -11.22 -3.39 -20.61
N VAL A 262 -10.83 -4.54 -21.17
CA VAL A 262 -11.73 -5.49 -21.82
C VAL A 262 -12.18 -6.53 -20.79
N ARG A 263 -13.45 -6.89 -20.79
CA ARG A 263 -14.08 -7.89 -19.93
C ARG A 263 -14.67 -9.01 -20.80
N GLU A 264 -13.82 -9.83 -21.38
CA GLU A 264 -14.22 -10.95 -22.23
C GLU A 264 -13.91 -12.28 -21.54
N GLU A 265 -14.84 -13.24 -21.66
CA GLU A 265 -14.58 -14.60 -21.20
C GLU A 265 -13.58 -15.29 -22.14
N PRO A 266 -12.58 -16.01 -21.58
CA PRO A 266 -11.69 -16.85 -22.38
C PRO A 266 -12.47 -17.89 -23.18
N GLN A 267 -12.06 -18.10 -24.42
CA GLN A 267 -12.68 -19.06 -25.33
C GLN A 267 -11.71 -20.21 -25.65
N PRO A 268 -12.20 -21.42 -25.92
CA PRO A 268 -11.35 -22.52 -26.37
C PRO A 268 -10.45 -22.10 -27.54
N GLY A 269 -9.16 -22.35 -27.43
CA GLY A 269 -8.13 -21.92 -28.36
C GLY A 269 -7.44 -20.59 -28.02
N ASP A 270 -7.94 -19.84 -27.05
CA ASP A 270 -7.20 -18.71 -26.47
C ASP A 270 -5.94 -19.22 -25.76
N VAL A 271 -4.97 -18.34 -25.62
CA VAL A 271 -3.63 -18.69 -25.15
C VAL A 271 -3.34 -17.97 -23.83
N VAL A 272 -2.73 -18.69 -22.89
CA VAL A 272 -2.23 -18.08 -21.64
C VAL A 272 -0.73 -17.82 -21.77
N ILE A 273 -0.36 -16.57 -21.57
CA ILE A 273 1.02 -16.10 -21.56
C ILE A 273 1.42 -15.84 -20.10
N LEU A 274 2.53 -16.45 -19.67
CA LEU A 274 3.24 -16.08 -18.46
C LEU A 274 4.17 -14.91 -18.78
N LEU A 275 3.93 -13.78 -18.14
CA LEU A 275 4.66 -12.52 -18.33
C LEU A 275 5.49 -12.21 -17.08
N GLY A 276 6.76 -11.89 -17.23
CA GLY A 276 7.59 -11.38 -16.16
C GLY A 276 8.65 -12.35 -15.63
N GLY A 277 8.71 -12.58 -14.33
CA GLY A 277 9.78 -13.31 -13.66
C GLY A 277 9.82 -14.82 -13.92
N LYS A 278 10.89 -15.46 -13.46
CA LYS A 278 11.13 -16.91 -13.57
C LYS A 278 10.78 -17.63 -12.28
N THR A 279 10.45 -18.92 -12.41
CA THR A 279 10.08 -19.79 -11.29
C THR A 279 11.32 -20.36 -10.59
N GLY A 280 11.35 -20.29 -9.27
CA GLY A 280 12.34 -20.89 -8.38
C GLY A 280 11.67 -21.69 -7.27
N ARG A 281 12.42 -22.02 -6.20
CA ARG A 281 11.90 -22.68 -4.98
C ARG A 281 11.42 -21.69 -3.92
N ASP A 282 11.48 -20.41 -4.18
CA ASP A 282 10.95 -19.37 -3.30
C ASP A 282 9.42 -19.40 -3.27
N GLY A 283 8.84 -19.28 -2.06
CA GLY A 283 7.40 -19.34 -1.84
C GLY A 283 6.81 -20.76 -1.93
N MET A 284 7.62 -21.79 -1.77
CA MET A 284 7.14 -23.19 -1.77
C MET A 284 6.28 -23.47 -0.54
N GLY A 285 4.98 -23.63 -0.76
CA GLY A 285 4.02 -23.87 0.31
C GLY A 285 3.64 -22.60 1.11
N GLY A 286 3.83 -21.40 0.56
CA GLY A 286 3.49 -20.14 1.21
C GLY A 286 2.00 -20.05 1.58
N ALA A 287 1.10 -20.43 0.68
CA ALA A 287 -0.34 -20.46 0.92
C ALA A 287 -0.73 -21.40 2.07
N THR A 288 -0.19 -22.62 2.07
CA THR A 288 -0.46 -23.59 3.12
C THR A 288 0.19 -23.19 4.45
N GLY A 289 1.40 -22.63 4.44
CA GLY A 289 2.09 -22.08 5.61
C GLY A 289 1.34 -20.90 6.23
N SER A 290 0.84 -20.01 5.41
CA SER A 290 0.02 -18.84 5.84
C SER A 290 -1.29 -19.25 6.54
N SER A 291 -1.81 -20.42 6.21
CA SER A 291 -3.03 -21.02 6.81
C SER A 291 -2.79 -21.67 8.18
N LYS A 292 -1.53 -21.80 8.63
CA LYS A 292 -1.17 -22.51 9.87
C LYS A 292 -0.81 -21.54 11.00
N LYS A 293 -1.05 -21.97 12.24
CA LYS A 293 -0.52 -21.29 13.42
C LYS A 293 1.01 -21.47 13.50
N HIS A 294 1.68 -20.48 14.06
CA HIS A 294 3.11 -20.55 14.32
C HIS A 294 3.45 -21.37 15.56
N THR A 295 4.59 -22.04 15.53
CA THR A 295 5.16 -22.83 16.61
C THR A 295 6.62 -22.44 16.85
N LEU A 296 7.24 -22.99 17.89
CA LEU A 296 8.67 -22.79 18.20
C LEU A 296 9.61 -23.11 17.02
N MET A 297 9.21 -24.03 16.14
CA MET A 297 10.01 -24.47 14.99
C MET A 297 9.77 -23.68 13.72
N SER A 298 8.78 -22.76 13.69
CA SER A 298 8.39 -22.07 12.44
C SER A 298 9.52 -21.29 11.81
N LEU A 299 10.37 -20.61 12.58
CA LEU A 299 11.53 -19.87 12.04
C LEU A 299 12.54 -20.79 11.32
N GLU A 300 12.72 -22.03 11.80
CA GLU A 300 13.68 -22.97 11.23
C GLU A 300 13.14 -23.69 10.00
N THR A 301 11.83 -23.93 9.95
CA THR A 301 11.20 -24.80 8.95
C THR A 301 10.55 -24.04 7.79
N SER A 302 10.11 -22.80 7.99
CA SER A 302 9.30 -22.06 7.00
C SER A 302 10.09 -21.11 6.09
N GLY A 303 11.42 -21.16 6.08
CA GLY A 303 12.23 -20.24 5.26
C GLY A 303 11.97 -20.34 3.76
N ALA A 304 11.64 -21.54 3.24
CA ALA A 304 11.30 -21.75 1.83
C ALA A 304 9.91 -21.19 1.45
N GLU A 305 9.03 -20.99 2.42
CA GLU A 305 7.68 -20.46 2.23
C GLU A 305 7.68 -18.94 1.95
N VAL A 306 8.81 -18.25 2.23
CA VAL A 306 8.94 -16.81 2.00
C VAL A 306 9.33 -16.53 0.55
N GLN A 307 8.53 -15.73 -0.12
CA GLN A 307 8.79 -15.28 -1.48
C GLN A 307 9.90 -14.22 -1.49
N LYS A 308 10.56 -14.07 -2.64
CA LYS A 308 11.61 -13.07 -2.90
C LYS A 308 11.12 -12.08 -3.95
N GLY A 309 10.83 -10.85 -3.53
CA GLY A 309 10.34 -9.80 -4.41
C GLY A 309 11.40 -9.23 -5.35
N ASN A 310 10.98 -8.79 -6.54
CA ASN A 310 11.80 -8.13 -7.57
C ASN A 310 11.06 -6.92 -8.15
N ALA A 311 11.21 -5.77 -7.51
CA ALA A 311 10.53 -4.53 -7.89
C ALA A 311 10.87 -4.06 -9.33
N LEU A 312 12.06 -4.40 -9.85
CA LEU A 312 12.46 -4.02 -11.21
C LEU A 312 11.58 -4.72 -12.26
N THR A 313 11.33 -6.00 -12.08
CA THR A 313 10.46 -6.77 -12.98
C THR A 313 9.03 -6.24 -12.91
N GLU A 314 8.54 -5.97 -11.72
CA GLU A 314 7.19 -5.44 -11.54
C GLU A 314 7.02 -4.03 -12.12
N ARG A 315 8.04 -3.16 -12.04
CA ARG A 315 8.02 -1.85 -12.74
C ARG A 315 7.82 -1.99 -14.24
N LYS A 316 8.48 -2.95 -14.88
CA LYS A 316 8.32 -3.21 -16.30
C LYS A 316 6.87 -3.65 -16.62
N ILE A 317 6.30 -4.56 -15.82
CA ILE A 317 4.90 -4.99 -15.97
C ILE A 317 3.95 -3.81 -15.80
N GLN A 318 4.17 -2.98 -14.79
CA GLN A 318 3.36 -1.81 -14.51
C GLN A 318 3.37 -0.79 -15.66
N ARG A 319 4.55 -0.56 -16.30
CA ARG A 319 4.65 0.28 -17.49
C ARG A 319 3.91 -0.32 -18.69
N LEU A 320 4.08 -1.63 -18.92
CA LEU A 320 3.40 -2.33 -20.00
C LEU A 320 1.87 -2.19 -19.87
N PHE A 321 1.34 -2.37 -18.65
CA PHE A 321 -0.10 -2.32 -18.38
C PHE A 321 -0.67 -0.88 -18.34
N ARG A 322 0.18 0.14 -18.35
CA ARG A 322 -0.25 1.53 -18.54
C ARG A 322 -0.62 1.84 -19.99
N ARG A 323 -0.21 0.99 -20.93
CA ARG A 323 -0.41 1.15 -22.39
C ARG A 323 -1.75 0.56 -22.82
N GLY A 324 -2.71 1.42 -23.22
CA GLY A 324 -4.06 1.00 -23.62
C GLY A 324 -4.05 0.04 -24.82
N GLU A 325 -3.12 0.21 -25.77
CA GLU A 325 -2.96 -0.68 -26.94
C GLU A 325 -2.51 -2.11 -26.55
N VAL A 326 -1.97 -2.28 -25.34
CA VAL A 326 -1.59 -3.59 -24.78
C VAL A 326 -2.76 -4.18 -23.99
N THR A 327 -3.32 -3.40 -23.07
CA THR A 327 -4.35 -3.90 -22.15
C THR A 327 -5.66 -4.27 -22.84
N THR A 328 -5.98 -3.64 -23.98
CA THR A 328 -7.12 -4.02 -24.83
C THR A 328 -6.98 -5.39 -25.52
N LEU A 329 -5.78 -5.98 -25.54
CA LEU A 329 -5.58 -7.36 -26.03
C LEU A 329 -5.85 -8.42 -24.94
N ILE A 330 -5.94 -8.01 -23.67
CA ILE A 330 -6.05 -8.89 -22.51
C ILE A 330 -7.52 -9.17 -22.23
N LYS A 331 -7.97 -10.40 -22.40
CA LYS A 331 -9.33 -10.84 -22.08
C LYS A 331 -9.50 -11.02 -20.57
N ARG A 332 -8.58 -11.72 -19.93
CA ARG A 332 -8.54 -11.98 -18.49
C ARG A 332 -7.10 -12.04 -18.01
N CYS A 333 -6.87 -11.64 -16.77
CA CYS A 333 -5.54 -11.62 -16.19
C CYS A 333 -5.61 -12.01 -14.70
N ASN A 334 -4.56 -12.68 -14.24
CA ASN A 334 -4.38 -12.99 -12.83
C ASN A 334 -2.90 -12.81 -12.43
N ASP A 335 -2.64 -12.47 -11.16
CA ASP A 335 -1.30 -12.41 -10.63
C ASP A 335 -0.80 -13.79 -10.16
N PHE A 336 0.51 -13.95 -10.04
CA PHE A 336 1.11 -15.12 -9.41
C PHE A 336 1.36 -14.82 -7.93
N GLY A 337 0.33 -14.98 -7.15
CA GLY A 337 0.39 -15.00 -5.68
C GLY A 337 0.39 -16.42 -5.14
N ALA A 338 -0.49 -16.65 -4.17
CA ALA A 338 -0.67 -17.95 -3.54
C ALA A 338 -0.96 -19.07 -4.55
N GLY A 339 -0.28 -20.22 -4.37
CA GLY A 339 -0.48 -21.41 -5.18
C GLY A 339 0.20 -21.41 -6.56
N GLY A 340 0.93 -20.38 -6.93
CA GLY A 340 1.75 -20.34 -8.15
C GLY A 340 0.97 -20.62 -9.43
N VAL A 341 1.57 -21.40 -10.35
CA VAL A 341 0.95 -21.76 -11.66
C VAL A 341 -0.43 -22.39 -11.48
N SER A 342 -0.59 -23.27 -10.49
CA SER A 342 -1.84 -24.00 -10.27
C SER A 342 -3.03 -23.12 -10.00
N VAL A 343 -2.85 -22.04 -9.25
CA VAL A 343 -3.92 -21.09 -8.89
C VAL A 343 -3.96 -19.93 -9.88
N ALA A 344 -2.84 -19.25 -10.13
CA ALA A 344 -2.80 -18.08 -11.01
C ALA A 344 -3.34 -18.37 -12.43
N ILE A 345 -2.93 -19.47 -13.03
CA ILE A 345 -3.45 -19.89 -14.33
C ILE A 345 -4.77 -20.62 -14.17
N GLY A 346 -4.84 -21.52 -13.17
CA GLY A 346 -6.01 -22.37 -12.95
C GLY A 346 -7.31 -21.60 -12.72
N GLU A 347 -7.28 -20.39 -12.22
CA GLU A 347 -8.49 -19.55 -11.97
C GLU A 347 -8.94 -18.74 -13.18
N LEU A 348 -8.17 -18.70 -14.25
CA LEU A 348 -8.51 -17.88 -15.43
C LEU A 348 -9.76 -18.41 -16.16
N THR A 349 -9.95 -19.72 -16.18
CA THR A 349 -11.11 -20.37 -16.84
C THR A 349 -11.25 -21.83 -16.40
N ASP A 350 -12.39 -22.44 -16.68
CA ASP A 350 -12.70 -23.80 -16.24
C ASP A 350 -11.93 -24.91 -16.99
N GLY A 351 -11.56 -24.69 -18.25
CA GLY A 351 -10.83 -25.67 -19.04
C GLY A 351 -9.45 -25.18 -19.44
N LEU A 352 -8.40 -25.90 -19.02
CA LEU A 352 -7.00 -25.49 -19.26
C LEU A 352 -6.09 -26.68 -19.51
N ASP A 353 -5.21 -26.59 -20.51
CA ASP A 353 -4.08 -27.49 -20.76
C ASP A 353 -2.77 -26.70 -20.56
N ILE A 354 -2.07 -26.97 -19.45
CA ILE A 354 -0.88 -26.22 -19.00
C ILE A 354 0.37 -27.05 -19.26
N CYS A 355 1.35 -26.47 -19.94
CA CYS A 355 2.66 -27.07 -20.20
C CYS A 355 3.67 -26.57 -19.16
N LEU A 356 3.95 -27.37 -18.12
CA LEU A 356 4.93 -27.01 -17.08
C LEU A 356 6.37 -26.96 -17.61
N ASP A 357 6.69 -27.70 -18.69
CA ASP A 357 8.00 -27.65 -19.32
C ASP A 357 8.28 -26.27 -19.96
N ALA A 358 7.24 -25.53 -20.36
CA ALA A 358 7.33 -24.19 -20.94
C ALA A 358 7.49 -23.09 -19.87
N VAL A 359 7.24 -23.37 -18.61
CA VAL A 359 7.35 -22.39 -17.52
C VAL A 359 8.80 -21.96 -17.34
N PRO A 360 9.14 -20.67 -17.46
CA PRO A 360 10.50 -20.17 -17.30
C PRO A 360 11.05 -20.47 -15.90
N LYS A 361 12.30 -20.93 -15.82
CA LYS A 361 12.96 -21.36 -14.59
C LYS A 361 14.16 -20.48 -14.26
N LYS A 362 14.36 -20.18 -12.97
CA LYS A 362 15.55 -19.48 -12.45
C LYS A 362 16.81 -20.35 -12.58
N TYR A 363 16.64 -21.68 -12.44
CA TYR A 363 17.70 -22.69 -12.53
C TYR A 363 17.10 -24.06 -12.85
N GLU A 364 17.94 -24.97 -13.29
CA GLU A 364 17.54 -26.36 -13.58
C GLU A 364 17.33 -27.18 -12.30
N GLY A 365 16.62 -28.29 -12.40
CA GLY A 365 16.36 -29.22 -11.30
C GLY A 365 15.07 -29.03 -10.55
N LEU A 366 14.17 -28.16 -11.03
CA LEU A 366 12.79 -28.08 -10.56
C LEU A 366 11.98 -29.26 -11.14
N ASP A 367 11.20 -29.92 -10.29
CA ASP A 367 10.25 -30.94 -10.71
C ASP A 367 8.87 -30.37 -11.08
N GLY A 368 7.97 -31.26 -11.55
CA GLY A 368 6.62 -30.84 -11.98
C GLY A 368 5.77 -30.28 -10.83
N THR A 369 5.96 -30.79 -9.61
CA THR A 369 5.23 -30.28 -8.43
C THR A 369 5.74 -28.91 -8.04
N GLU A 370 7.05 -28.73 -7.99
CA GLU A 370 7.67 -27.43 -7.67
C GLU A 370 7.25 -26.36 -8.70
N LEU A 371 7.22 -26.70 -9.99
CA LEU A 371 6.75 -25.79 -11.05
C LEU A 371 5.27 -25.45 -10.92
N ALA A 372 4.43 -26.40 -10.47
CA ALA A 372 3.00 -26.19 -10.34
C ALA A 372 2.61 -25.25 -9.20
N ILE A 373 3.32 -25.33 -8.04
CA ILE A 373 2.90 -24.65 -6.80
C ILE A 373 3.85 -23.56 -6.30
N SER A 374 5.01 -23.35 -6.93
CA SER A 374 5.94 -22.29 -6.51
C SER A 374 5.32 -20.90 -6.68
N GLU A 375 5.40 -20.11 -5.62
CA GLU A 375 4.86 -18.75 -5.55
C GLU A 375 5.91 -17.68 -5.88
N SER A 376 6.88 -17.99 -6.76
CA SER A 376 7.80 -16.97 -7.26
C SER A 376 7.03 -15.78 -7.81
N GLN A 377 7.39 -14.58 -7.36
CA GLN A 377 6.63 -13.35 -7.54
C GLN A 377 6.95 -12.64 -8.87
N GLU A 378 6.30 -11.50 -9.11
CA GLU A 378 6.43 -10.63 -10.29
C GLU A 378 6.17 -11.35 -11.61
N ARG A 379 5.13 -12.16 -11.61
CA ARG A 379 4.61 -12.85 -12.78
C ARG A 379 3.13 -12.54 -12.95
N MET A 380 2.68 -12.44 -14.20
CA MET A 380 1.26 -12.29 -14.53
C MET A 380 0.84 -13.39 -15.52
N ALA A 381 -0.34 -13.95 -15.31
CA ALA A 381 -0.97 -14.85 -16.26
C ALA A 381 -1.98 -14.08 -17.10
N VAL A 382 -1.76 -14.00 -18.41
CA VAL A 382 -2.54 -13.16 -19.33
C VAL A 382 -3.20 -14.02 -20.37
N VAL A 383 -4.52 -13.91 -20.52
CA VAL A 383 -5.26 -14.58 -21.59
C VAL A 383 -5.41 -13.65 -22.77
N VAL A 384 -4.92 -14.07 -23.92
CA VAL A 384 -5.06 -13.35 -25.20
C VAL A 384 -5.64 -14.24 -26.28
N ALA A 385 -6.30 -13.66 -27.28
CA ALA A 385 -6.73 -14.42 -28.45
C ALA A 385 -5.50 -14.95 -29.21
N ALA A 386 -5.58 -16.16 -29.77
CA ALA A 386 -4.46 -16.80 -30.49
C ALA A 386 -3.85 -15.90 -31.59
N LYS A 387 -4.68 -15.10 -32.27
CA LYS A 387 -4.25 -14.15 -33.31
C LYS A 387 -3.43 -12.96 -32.78
N ASP A 388 -3.54 -12.65 -31.50
CA ASP A 388 -2.93 -11.47 -30.87
C ASP A 388 -1.65 -11.81 -30.08
N VAL A 389 -1.26 -13.09 -29.99
CA VAL A 389 -0.11 -13.57 -29.24
C VAL A 389 1.19 -12.89 -29.67
N GLU A 390 1.49 -12.90 -31.00
CA GLU A 390 2.73 -12.31 -31.50
C GLU A 390 2.81 -10.81 -31.22
N LYS A 391 1.68 -10.10 -31.34
CA LYS A 391 1.59 -8.67 -31.05
C LYS A 391 1.82 -8.38 -29.57
N PHE A 392 1.22 -9.15 -28.67
CA PHE A 392 1.40 -9.00 -27.24
C PHE A 392 2.86 -9.28 -26.82
N MET A 393 3.47 -10.34 -27.36
CA MET A 393 4.87 -10.67 -27.08
C MET A 393 5.84 -9.61 -27.60
N ALA A 394 5.55 -8.98 -28.76
CA ALA A 394 6.33 -7.86 -29.24
C ALA A 394 6.30 -6.67 -28.26
N TYR A 395 5.14 -6.32 -27.72
CA TYR A 395 5.01 -5.28 -26.70
C TYR A 395 5.78 -5.62 -25.41
N ALA A 396 5.74 -6.87 -24.96
CA ALA A 396 6.53 -7.32 -23.82
C ALA A 396 8.04 -7.15 -24.07
N THR A 397 8.49 -7.51 -25.28
CA THR A 397 9.89 -7.32 -25.70
C THR A 397 10.30 -5.84 -25.71
N GLU A 398 9.41 -4.92 -26.17
CA GLU A 398 9.66 -3.48 -26.11
C GLU A 398 9.88 -2.99 -24.67
N GLU A 399 9.17 -3.59 -23.70
CA GLU A 399 9.31 -3.29 -22.25
C GLU A 399 10.46 -4.07 -21.58
N ASN A 400 11.29 -4.78 -22.34
CA ASN A 400 12.36 -5.61 -21.78
C ASN A 400 11.83 -6.66 -20.79
N LEU A 401 10.70 -7.30 -21.12
CA LEU A 401 10.03 -8.33 -20.33
C LEU A 401 10.05 -9.68 -21.05
N GLU A 402 10.31 -10.74 -20.29
CA GLU A 402 10.13 -12.11 -20.76
C GLU A 402 8.63 -12.45 -20.80
N ALA A 403 8.18 -13.05 -21.89
CA ALA A 403 6.81 -13.53 -22.09
C ALA A 403 6.85 -14.91 -22.73
N THR A 404 6.09 -15.86 -22.18
CA THR A 404 6.12 -17.26 -22.63
C THR A 404 4.72 -17.84 -22.66
N VAL A 405 4.36 -18.49 -23.78
CA VAL A 405 3.11 -19.25 -23.87
C VAL A 405 3.23 -20.51 -23.00
N VAL A 406 2.34 -20.67 -22.03
CA VAL A 406 2.40 -21.75 -21.04
C VAL A 406 1.13 -22.59 -20.98
N ALA A 407 0.01 -22.11 -21.50
CA ALA A 407 -1.24 -22.88 -21.52
C ALA A 407 -2.14 -22.50 -22.71
N THR A 408 -3.10 -23.38 -22.97
CA THR A 408 -4.19 -23.16 -23.92
C THR A 408 -5.53 -23.39 -23.22
N VAL A 409 -6.50 -22.54 -23.52
CA VAL A 409 -7.88 -22.68 -23.04
C VAL A 409 -8.58 -23.79 -23.81
N THR A 410 -9.29 -24.68 -23.08
CA THR A 410 -10.01 -25.83 -23.64
C THR A 410 -11.49 -25.80 -23.22
N ASP A 411 -12.30 -26.66 -23.83
CA ASP A 411 -13.73 -26.88 -23.48
C ASP A 411 -13.92 -28.11 -22.57
N THR A 412 -12.85 -28.68 -22.04
CA THR A 412 -12.88 -29.93 -21.27
C THR A 412 -13.45 -29.79 -19.87
N ASN A 413 -13.50 -28.57 -19.33
CA ASN A 413 -13.82 -28.29 -17.93
C ASN A 413 -12.91 -29.07 -16.94
N ARG A 414 -11.63 -29.19 -17.30
CA ARG A 414 -10.61 -29.82 -16.49
C ARG A 414 -9.38 -28.94 -16.37
N LEU A 415 -8.70 -29.05 -15.25
CA LEU A 415 -7.36 -28.51 -15.04
C LEU A 415 -6.36 -29.62 -15.35
N VAL A 416 -5.67 -29.49 -16.48
CA VAL A 416 -4.64 -30.44 -16.91
C VAL A 416 -3.27 -29.76 -16.89
N MET A 417 -2.28 -30.42 -16.24
CA MET A 417 -0.89 -29.95 -16.27
C MET A 417 0.02 -31.09 -16.73
N LYS A 418 0.85 -30.77 -17.71
CA LYS A 418 1.79 -31.72 -18.34
C LYS A 418 3.23 -31.37 -17.96
N TRP A 419 3.99 -32.39 -17.57
CA TRP A 419 5.42 -32.29 -17.31
C TRP A 419 6.13 -33.51 -17.90
N ARG A 420 7.14 -33.26 -18.77
CA ARG A 420 7.88 -34.29 -19.51
C ARG A 420 6.95 -35.27 -20.24
N ASN A 421 5.96 -34.71 -20.95
CA ASN A 421 4.95 -35.49 -21.70
C ASN A 421 4.08 -36.44 -20.85
N LYS A 422 3.91 -36.13 -19.56
CA LYS A 422 3.02 -36.88 -18.65
C LYS A 422 2.03 -35.91 -18.01
N ASP A 423 0.78 -36.33 -17.90
CA ASP A 423 -0.18 -35.61 -17.10
C ASP A 423 0.15 -35.80 -15.63
N VAL A 424 0.62 -34.73 -14.98
CA VAL A 424 0.93 -34.72 -13.54
C VAL A 424 -0.22 -34.17 -12.72
N VAL A 425 -1.14 -33.47 -13.36
CA VAL A 425 -2.45 -33.03 -12.83
C VAL A 425 -3.49 -33.24 -13.93
N ASP A 426 -4.60 -33.88 -13.60
CA ASP A 426 -5.80 -33.98 -14.44
C ASP A 426 -7.03 -34.06 -13.53
N LEU A 427 -7.60 -32.90 -13.20
CA LEU A 427 -8.64 -32.74 -12.20
C LEU A 427 -9.90 -32.12 -12.81
N SER A 428 -11.06 -32.66 -12.43
CA SER A 428 -12.35 -32.06 -12.80
C SER A 428 -12.52 -30.69 -12.14
N ARG A 429 -12.89 -29.67 -12.91
CA ARG A 429 -13.21 -28.34 -12.40
C ARG A 429 -14.34 -28.39 -11.36
N ARG A 430 -15.35 -29.22 -11.61
CA ARG A 430 -16.44 -29.43 -10.68
C ARG A 430 -15.95 -29.88 -9.29
N PHE A 431 -14.97 -30.78 -9.25
CA PHE A 431 -14.38 -31.25 -7.99
C PHE A 431 -13.56 -30.14 -7.30
N LEU A 432 -12.70 -29.47 -8.03
CA LEU A 432 -11.89 -28.37 -7.45
C LEU A 432 -12.77 -27.26 -6.87
N ASN A 433 -13.85 -26.90 -7.54
CA ASN A 433 -14.77 -25.82 -7.15
C ASN A 433 -15.67 -26.19 -5.96
N THR A 434 -15.63 -27.42 -5.44
CA THR A 434 -16.32 -27.78 -4.18
C THR A 434 -15.69 -27.09 -2.98
N ASN A 435 -14.40 -26.72 -3.05
CA ASN A 435 -13.60 -26.15 -1.98
C ASN A 435 -13.51 -27.07 -0.73
N GLY A 436 -13.59 -28.37 -0.93
CA GLY A 436 -13.58 -29.36 0.15
C GLY A 436 -14.94 -29.61 0.80
N VAL A 437 -14.91 -30.22 1.98
CA VAL A 437 -16.11 -30.58 2.75
C VAL A 437 -16.58 -29.38 3.57
N MET A 438 -17.89 -29.08 3.51
CA MET A 438 -18.50 -28.03 4.34
C MET A 438 -18.27 -28.30 5.83
N GLN A 439 -17.63 -27.37 6.50
CA GLN A 439 -17.42 -27.43 7.95
C GLN A 439 -18.61 -26.78 8.68
N HIS A 440 -18.84 -27.23 9.92
CA HIS A 440 -19.93 -26.73 10.77
C HIS A 440 -19.36 -26.34 12.13
N ARG A 441 -19.73 -25.16 12.64
CA ARG A 441 -19.27 -24.65 13.94
C ARG A 441 -20.40 -23.92 14.64
N GLN A 442 -20.20 -23.71 15.93
CA GLN A 442 -21.03 -22.85 16.77
C GLN A 442 -20.22 -21.62 17.18
N ALA A 443 -20.87 -20.49 17.45
CA ALA A 443 -20.22 -19.29 17.92
C ALA A 443 -20.88 -18.77 19.21
N ILE A 444 -20.08 -18.27 20.14
CA ILE A 444 -20.52 -17.60 21.38
C ILE A 444 -19.90 -16.22 21.42
N VAL A 445 -20.70 -15.20 21.23
CA VAL A 445 -20.29 -13.80 21.41
C VAL A 445 -20.24 -13.48 22.89
N GLN A 446 -19.04 -13.14 23.36
CA GLN A 446 -18.80 -12.79 24.76
C GLN A 446 -19.20 -11.36 25.06
N ASN A 447 -19.67 -11.08 26.27
CA ASN A 447 -19.85 -9.71 26.72
C ASN A 447 -18.48 -9.13 27.11
N PRO A 448 -18.15 -7.92 26.62
CA PRO A 448 -16.95 -7.19 27.08
C PRO A 448 -16.96 -6.95 28.58
N LYS A 449 -15.83 -6.53 29.14
CA LYS A 449 -15.78 -6.05 30.52
C LYS A 449 -16.81 -4.94 30.72
N GLU A 450 -17.46 -4.91 31.90
CA GLU A 450 -18.54 -3.96 32.20
C GLU A 450 -18.10 -2.48 32.27
N GLU A 451 -16.79 -2.20 32.30
CA GLU A 451 -16.27 -0.83 32.19
C GLU A 451 -16.35 -0.34 30.75
N ASP A 452 -16.99 0.81 30.56
CA ASP A 452 -17.07 1.46 29.25
C ASP A 452 -15.66 1.92 28.81
N PHE A 453 -15.24 1.47 27.64
CA PHE A 453 -13.95 1.82 27.04
C PHE A 453 -13.76 3.33 26.83
N PHE A 454 -14.86 4.05 26.62
CA PHE A 454 -14.85 5.50 26.37
C PHE A 454 -14.94 6.34 27.66
N THR A 455 -14.86 5.73 28.84
CA THR A 455 -14.82 6.47 30.10
C THR A 455 -13.63 7.43 30.09
N ALA A 456 -13.89 8.71 30.35
CA ALA A 456 -12.84 9.72 30.38
C ALA A 456 -11.78 9.38 31.46
N PRO A 457 -10.50 9.58 31.18
CA PRO A 457 -9.45 9.31 32.17
C PRO A 457 -9.51 10.32 33.35
N VAL A 458 -9.08 9.88 34.52
CA VAL A 458 -8.88 10.77 35.65
C VAL A 458 -7.59 11.55 35.47
N VAL A 459 -7.67 12.88 35.46
CA VAL A 459 -6.53 13.78 35.24
C VAL A 459 -6.15 14.47 36.54
N THR A 460 -4.99 14.16 37.09
CA THR A 460 -4.48 14.77 38.34
C THR A 460 -3.54 15.94 38.05
N ASP A 461 -2.79 15.88 36.96
CA ASP A 461 -1.92 16.96 36.47
C ASP A 461 -2.04 17.03 34.94
N VAL A 462 -2.49 18.14 34.43
CA VAL A 462 -2.74 18.32 32.99
C VAL A 462 -1.45 18.32 32.22
N LYS A 463 -0.37 18.95 32.73
CA LYS A 463 0.92 18.99 32.00
C LYS A 463 1.54 17.62 31.90
N ASP A 464 1.65 16.90 32.99
CA ASP A 464 2.26 15.58 33.03
C ASP A 464 1.45 14.58 32.19
N THR A 465 0.11 14.66 32.29
CA THR A 465 -0.80 13.84 31.46
C THR A 465 -0.61 14.13 29.97
N TRP A 466 -0.47 15.40 29.57
CA TRP A 466 -0.28 15.77 28.18
C TRP A 466 1.06 15.25 27.61
N LEU A 467 2.15 15.50 28.33
CA LEU A 467 3.48 15.03 27.95
C LEU A 467 3.55 13.49 27.85
N SER A 468 2.95 12.78 28.83
CA SER A 468 2.90 11.31 28.80
C SER A 468 2.00 10.77 27.69
N THR A 469 0.89 11.43 27.38
CA THR A 469 0.00 11.11 26.28
C THR A 469 0.76 11.23 24.93
N MET A 470 1.41 12.36 24.69
CA MET A 470 2.22 12.57 23.48
C MET A 470 3.36 11.56 23.35
N GLY A 471 3.96 11.15 24.46
CA GLY A 471 5.03 10.16 24.52
C GLY A 471 4.55 8.70 24.47
N SER A 472 3.26 8.43 24.47
CA SER A 472 2.75 7.06 24.41
C SER A 472 2.98 6.42 23.03
N LEU A 473 3.20 5.09 23.00
CA LEU A 473 3.70 4.39 21.83
C LEU A 473 2.80 4.51 20.58
N ASN A 474 1.48 4.48 20.78
CA ASN A 474 0.51 4.58 19.68
C ASN A 474 0.13 6.02 19.27
N ILE A 475 0.72 7.03 19.95
CA ILE A 475 0.53 8.45 19.62
C ILE A 475 1.84 9.09 19.15
N ALA A 476 2.98 8.63 19.69
CA ALA A 476 4.31 9.13 19.37
C ALA A 476 4.57 9.21 17.85
N SER A 477 5.42 10.17 17.46
CA SER A 477 5.73 10.44 16.05
C SER A 477 6.29 9.24 15.31
N GLU A 478 5.67 8.91 14.20
CA GLU A 478 6.16 7.92 13.22
C GLU A 478 6.84 8.60 12.02
N GLN A 479 7.17 9.88 12.10
CA GLN A 479 7.80 10.62 10.99
C GLN A 479 9.08 9.95 10.51
N GLY A 480 9.95 9.49 11.43
CA GLY A 480 11.18 8.80 11.05
C GLY A 480 10.95 7.48 10.31
N LEU A 481 9.84 6.81 10.58
CA LEU A 481 9.39 5.64 9.81
C LEU A 481 8.85 6.07 8.43
N ALA A 482 7.94 7.05 8.39
CA ALA A 482 7.30 7.50 7.14
C ALA A 482 8.32 8.03 6.12
N GLU A 483 9.37 8.73 6.56
CA GLU A 483 10.42 9.27 5.69
C GLU A 483 11.32 8.21 5.04
N CYS A 484 11.20 6.93 5.41
CA CYS A 484 11.85 5.82 4.68
C CYS A 484 11.19 5.55 3.32
N PHE A 485 9.98 6.03 3.12
CA PHE A 485 9.14 5.77 1.95
C PHE A 485 9.07 7.02 1.08
N ASP A 486 9.28 6.87 -0.23
CA ASP A 486 9.04 7.94 -1.17
C ASP A 486 7.55 8.28 -1.20
N SER A 487 7.20 9.54 -0.95
CA SER A 487 5.83 10.02 -0.94
C SER A 487 5.50 10.96 -2.10
N THR A 488 6.45 11.26 -2.99
CA THR A 488 6.33 12.26 -4.05
C THR A 488 6.48 11.73 -5.47
N ILE A 489 7.04 10.54 -5.65
CA ILE A 489 7.22 9.91 -6.96
C ILE A 489 5.89 9.86 -7.72
N GLY A 490 5.92 10.09 -9.03
CA GLY A 490 4.73 10.19 -9.87
C GLY A 490 4.14 11.59 -9.91
N ALA A 491 4.60 12.54 -9.07
CA ALA A 491 4.15 13.94 -9.00
C ALA A 491 2.61 14.12 -8.89
N ARG A 492 1.92 13.14 -8.30
CA ARG A 492 0.45 13.15 -8.15
C ARG A 492 0.01 13.40 -6.71
N THR A 493 0.89 13.30 -5.72
CA THR A 493 0.59 13.51 -4.30
C THR A 493 0.08 14.93 -4.05
N VAL A 494 -1.10 15.03 -3.43
CA VAL A 494 -1.71 16.31 -3.02
C VAL A 494 -1.34 16.64 -1.58
N LEU A 495 -1.36 15.64 -0.69
CA LEU A 495 -0.95 15.78 0.70
C LEU A 495 0.22 14.85 1.01
N MET A 496 1.29 15.41 1.58
CA MET A 496 2.43 14.67 2.10
C MET A 496 2.04 13.95 3.41
N PRO A 497 2.73 12.87 3.82
CA PRO A 497 2.46 12.19 5.10
C PRO A 497 2.54 13.09 6.33
N PHE A 498 3.34 14.17 6.26
CA PHE A 498 3.44 15.20 7.28
C PHE A 498 3.34 16.58 6.64
N GLY A 499 2.36 17.37 7.09
CA GLY A 499 2.02 18.68 6.54
C GLY A 499 2.60 19.87 7.32
N GLY A 500 2.35 21.04 6.77
CA GLY A 500 2.79 22.34 7.30
C GLY A 500 4.20 22.74 6.89
N LYS A 501 4.56 23.99 7.19
CA LYS A 501 5.89 24.56 6.90
C LYS A 501 7.03 23.72 7.49
N TYR A 502 6.83 23.15 8.68
CA TYR A 502 7.82 22.34 9.36
C TYR A 502 7.66 20.85 9.11
N GLN A 503 6.68 20.42 8.32
CA GLN A 503 6.39 19.02 8.01
C GLN A 503 6.25 18.17 9.29
N LYS A 504 5.41 18.62 10.24
CA LYS A 504 5.27 17.99 11.55
C LYS A 504 3.84 17.57 11.89
N THR A 505 2.82 18.03 11.16
CA THR A 505 1.44 17.57 11.38
C THR A 505 1.18 16.30 10.60
N PRO A 506 0.88 15.16 11.26
CA PRO A 506 0.55 13.92 10.56
C PRO A 506 -0.72 14.06 9.73
N VAL A 507 -0.69 13.60 8.50
CA VAL A 507 -1.87 13.46 7.64
C VAL A 507 -2.38 12.03 7.75
N GLU A 508 -3.65 11.85 8.12
CA GLU A 508 -4.24 10.54 8.38
C GLU A 508 -5.00 9.99 7.16
N GLY A 509 -4.28 9.83 6.08
CA GLY A 509 -4.77 9.32 4.82
C GLY A 509 -3.87 9.74 3.67
N MET A 510 -4.10 9.17 2.48
CA MET A 510 -3.37 9.56 1.29
C MET A 510 -4.31 10.20 0.28
N VAL A 511 -3.85 11.33 -0.29
CA VAL A 511 -4.58 12.09 -1.30
C VAL A 511 -3.68 12.33 -2.50
N ALA A 512 -4.11 11.86 -3.67
CA ALA A 512 -3.35 12.02 -4.91
C ALA A 512 -4.26 12.20 -6.12
N ARG A 513 -3.80 13.01 -7.09
CA ARG A 513 -4.48 13.12 -8.39
C ARG A 513 -4.42 11.81 -9.16
N ILE A 514 -5.47 11.52 -9.90
CA ILE A 514 -5.53 10.35 -10.80
C ILE A 514 -4.37 10.43 -11.83
N PRO A 515 -3.69 9.31 -12.11
CA PRO A 515 -2.49 9.28 -12.95
C PRO A 515 -2.81 9.33 -14.45
N VAL A 516 -3.36 10.45 -14.91
CA VAL A 516 -3.61 10.71 -16.34
C VAL A 516 -2.32 10.66 -17.16
N GLY A 517 -2.42 10.66 -18.49
CA GLY A 517 -1.28 10.54 -19.40
C GLY A 517 -0.24 11.66 -19.25
N VAL A 518 0.98 11.40 -19.77
CA VAL A 518 2.05 12.41 -19.81
C VAL A 518 1.56 13.65 -20.55
N GLY A 519 1.84 14.83 -20.00
CA GLY A 519 1.40 16.12 -20.53
C GLY A 519 -0.07 16.47 -20.27
N GLN A 520 -0.88 15.55 -19.74
CA GLN A 520 -2.28 15.79 -19.38
C GLN A 520 -2.43 16.28 -17.94
N LYS A 521 -3.50 17.03 -17.68
CA LYS A 521 -3.82 17.60 -16.35
C LYS A 521 -5.16 17.10 -15.84
N THR A 522 -5.26 16.94 -14.52
CA THR A 522 -6.51 16.64 -13.83
C THR A 522 -6.56 17.34 -12.46
N GLU A 523 -7.76 17.72 -12.04
CA GLU A 523 -8.05 18.13 -10.66
C GLU A 523 -8.80 17.03 -9.88
N THR A 524 -9.12 15.90 -10.53
CA THR A 524 -9.70 14.77 -9.83
C THR A 524 -8.64 14.06 -8.99
N ALA A 525 -8.86 13.99 -7.69
CA ALA A 525 -8.00 13.30 -6.73
C ALA A 525 -8.74 12.16 -6.03
N SER A 526 -8.03 11.10 -5.71
CA SER A 526 -8.49 10.04 -4.82
C SER A 526 -8.13 10.37 -3.38
N ILE A 527 -9.00 9.99 -2.45
CA ILE A 527 -8.76 10.02 -0.99
C ILE A 527 -8.87 8.60 -0.50
N PHE A 528 -7.87 8.11 0.24
CA PHE A 528 -7.87 6.78 0.82
C PHE A 528 -7.39 6.83 2.27
N THR A 529 -8.20 6.32 3.18
CA THR A 529 -7.99 6.41 4.63
C THR A 529 -8.18 5.06 5.28
N HIS A 530 -7.75 4.90 6.54
CA HIS A 530 -7.99 3.70 7.32
C HIS A 530 -8.45 4.03 8.74
N GLY A 531 -9.08 3.03 9.39
CA GLY A 531 -9.48 3.09 10.78
C GLY A 531 -9.20 1.78 11.50
N TYR A 532 -8.64 1.85 12.72
CA TYR A 532 -8.35 0.72 13.59
C TYR A 532 -7.89 1.18 14.99
N ASP A 533 -8.24 0.43 16.02
CA ASP A 533 -7.63 0.51 17.36
C ASP A 533 -7.56 -0.90 17.99
N PRO A 534 -6.35 -1.44 18.23
CA PRO A 534 -6.18 -2.79 18.77
C PRO A 534 -6.70 -2.95 20.20
N GLU A 535 -6.70 -1.88 21.02
CA GLU A 535 -7.19 -1.93 22.40
C GLU A 535 -8.71 -1.97 22.43
N LEU A 536 -9.38 -1.15 21.62
CA LEU A 536 -10.84 -1.18 21.46
C LEU A 536 -11.30 -2.52 20.92
N ALA A 537 -10.60 -3.05 19.91
CA ALA A 537 -10.90 -4.35 19.31
C ALA A 537 -10.70 -5.50 20.31
N SER A 538 -9.71 -5.40 21.18
CA SER A 538 -9.49 -6.36 22.28
C SER A 538 -10.54 -6.28 23.37
N TRP A 539 -11.05 -5.07 23.66
CA TRP A 539 -12.16 -4.89 24.58
C TRP A 539 -13.46 -5.46 24.02
N SER A 540 -13.79 -5.12 22.77
CA SER A 540 -14.98 -5.60 22.08
C SER A 540 -14.75 -5.65 20.56
N PRO A 541 -14.67 -6.84 19.96
CA PRO A 541 -14.54 -6.97 18.52
C PRO A 541 -15.62 -6.23 17.72
N PHE A 542 -16.87 -6.22 18.24
CA PHE A 542 -17.98 -5.48 17.62
C PHE A 542 -17.73 -3.98 17.57
N HIS A 543 -17.39 -3.36 18.71
CA HIS A 543 -17.11 -1.93 18.77
C HIS A 543 -15.81 -1.59 18.05
N GLY A 544 -14.79 -2.44 18.13
CA GLY A 544 -13.55 -2.28 17.39
C GLY A 544 -13.79 -2.15 15.88
N ALA A 545 -14.58 -3.05 15.31
CA ALA A 545 -14.92 -3.03 13.90
C ALA A 545 -15.87 -1.88 13.50
N LEU A 546 -16.88 -1.59 14.33
CA LEU A 546 -17.79 -0.48 14.12
C LEU A 546 -17.02 0.85 14.06
N TYR A 547 -16.16 1.10 15.03
CA TYR A 547 -15.36 2.31 15.07
C TYR A 547 -14.19 2.32 14.10
N ALA A 548 -13.74 1.17 13.59
CA ALA A 548 -12.79 1.13 12.47
C ALA A 548 -13.42 1.76 11.22
N VAL A 549 -14.68 1.43 10.92
CA VAL A 549 -15.43 2.06 9.82
C VAL A 549 -15.66 3.54 10.10
N VAL A 550 -16.11 3.89 11.30
CA VAL A 550 -16.36 5.30 11.69
C VAL A 550 -15.08 6.14 11.57
N GLN A 551 -13.93 5.64 12.04
CA GLN A 551 -12.65 6.35 11.96
C GLN A 551 -12.20 6.54 10.50
N SER A 552 -12.28 5.49 9.66
CA SER A 552 -11.90 5.60 8.25
C SER A 552 -12.76 6.64 7.52
N VAL A 553 -14.07 6.69 7.79
CA VAL A 553 -14.98 7.69 7.20
C VAL A 553 -14.74 9.10 7.76
N ALA A 554 -14.54 9.25 9.09
CA ALA A 554 -14.26 10.55 9.69
C ALA A 554 -12.97 11.16 9.14
N LYS A 555 -11.91 10.37 8.97
CA LYS A 555 -10.65 10.79 8.34
C LYS A 555 -10.85 11.19 6.88
N LEU A 556 -11.62 10.40 6.12
CA LEU A 556 -11.94 10.71 4.72
C LEU A 556 -12.64 12.06 4.60
N VAL A 557 -13.62 12.35 5.47
CA VAL A 557 -14.33 13.63 5.51
C VAL A 557 -13.40 14.77 5.95
N ALA A 558 -12.56 14.54 6.96
CA ALA A 558 -11.58 15.53 7.42
C ALA A 558 -10.57 15.94 6.36
N LEU A 559 -10.34 15.11 5.33
CA LEU A 559 -9.50 15.43 4.17
C LEU A 559 -10.28 16.05 3.00
N GLY A 560 -11.61 16.20 3.10
CA GLY A 560 -12.46 16.81 2.09
C GLY A 560 -13.35 15.84 1.31
N GLY A 561 -13.36 14.54 1.66
CA GLY A 561 -14.14 13.53 0.95
C GLY A 561 -15.63 13.54 1.26
N ASP A 562 -16.44 13.22 0.28
CA ASP A 562 -17.88 12.99 0.41
C ASP A 562 -18.15 11.56 0.91
N ARG A 563 -18.60 11.42 2.16
CA ARG A 563 -18.91 10.10 2.75
C ARG A 563 -19.94 9.32 1.94
N THR A 564 -20.88 10.00 1.26
CA THR A 564 -21.96 9.33 0.53
C THR A 564 -21.49 8.62 -0.74
N LYS A 565 -20.29 8.97 -1.23
CA LYS A 565 -19.63 8.35 -2.37
C LYS A 565 -18.51 7.39 -1.97
N ALA A 566 -18.33 7.17 -0.66
CA ALA A 566 -17.28 6.31 -0.16
C ALA A 566 -17.60 4.84 -0.38
N TYR A 567 -16.55 4.08 -0.72
CA TYR A 567 -16.55 2.62 -0.72
C TYR A 567 -15.54 2.12 0.30
N LEU A 568 -15.76 0.91 0.79
CA LEU A 568 -14.89 0.30 1.79
C LEU A 568 -14.24 -0.98 1.25
N THR A 569 -13.08 -1.32 1.84
CA THR A 569 -12.51 -2.66 1.84
C THR A 569 -12.04 -2.98 3.25
N LEU A 570 -12.20 -4.24 3.67
CA LEU A 570 -11.94 -4.65 5.04
C LEU A 570 -10.75 -5.61 5.12
N GLN A 571 -10.01 -5.53 6.20
CA GLN A 571 -8.97 -6.50 6.54
C GLN A 571 -9.26 -7.13 7.88
N GLU A 572 -9.44 -8.43 7.90
CA GLU A 572 -9.62 -9.21 9.11
C GLU A 572 -8.34 -9.97 9.47
N PHE A 573 -8.02 -10.01 10.78
CA PHE A 573 -6.93 -10.80 11.32
C PHE A 573 -7.29 -11.32 12.70
N PHE A 574 -7.47 -12.62 12.82
CA PHE A 574 -7.88 -13.29 14.05
C PHE A 574 -6.94 -14.45 14.40
N ARG A 575 -7.01 -14.88 15.67
CA ARG A 575 -6.38 -16.12 16.12
C ARG A 575 -6.93 -17.32 15.37
N SER A 576 -6.23 -18.45 15.43
CA SER A 576 -6.75 -19.71 14.93
C SER A 576 -7.98 -20.11 15.73
N LEU A 577 -9.13 -20.28 15.07
CA LEU A 577 -10.43 -20.49 15.73
C LEU A 577 -10.65 -21.92 16.21
N GLY A 578 -10.13 -22.90 15.49
CA GLY A 578 -10.26 -24.32 15.83
C GLY A 578 -11.72 -24.76 16.03
N THR A 579 -12.02 -25.40 17.16
CA THR A 579 -13.36 -25.84 17.58
C THR A 579 -13.92 -25.01 18.74
N ASP A 580 -13.22 -23.95 19.17
CA ASP A 580 -13.65 -23.13 20.30
C ASP A 580 -14.75 -22.15 19.86
N ALA A 581 -15.97 -22.35 20.32
CA ALA A 581 -17.12 -21.51 20.00
C ALA A 581 -16.93 -20.03 20.41
N ARG A 582 -16.16 -19.73 21.46
CA ARG A 582 -15.85 -18.37 21.86
C ARG A 582 -14.86 -17.70 20.90
N ALA A 583 -13.90 -18.47 20.36
CA ALA A 583 -13.03 -17.95 19.31
C ALA A 583 -13.83 -17.57 18.05
N TRP A 584 -14.81 -18.40 17.66
CA TRP A 584 -15.70 -18.10 16.55
C TRP A 584 -16.61 -16.90 16.80
N GLY A 585 -16.89 -16.57 18.05
CA GLY A 585 -17.65 -15.38 18.43
C GLY A 585 -16.93 -14.06 18.12
N GLU A 586 -15.60 -14.04 18.08
CA GLU A 586 -14.80 -12.83 17.81
C GLU A 586 -15.04 -12.28 16.38
N PRO A 587 -14.81 -13.05 15.28
CA PRO A 587 -15.09 -12.55 13.93
C PRO A 587 -16.58 -12.32 13.68
N VAL A 588 -17.50 -13.12 14.29
CA VAL A 588 -18.94 -12.85 14.23
C VAL A 588 -19.27 -11.45 14.77
N ALA A 589 -18.77 -11.12 15.95
CA ALA A 589 -19.00 -9.81 16.56
C ALA A 589 -18.39 -8.67 15.72
N ALA A 590 -17.16 -8.84 15.23
CA ALA A 590 -16.50 -7.84 14.41
C ALA A 590 -17.25 -7.57 13.09
N LEU A 591 -17.65 -8.61 12.38
CA LEU A 591 -18.40 -8.47 11.13
C LEU A 591 -19.79 -7.84 11.34
N LEU A 592 -20.47 -8.16 12.45
CA LEU A 592 -21.72 -7.51 12.80
C LEU A 592 -21.52 -6.01 13.15
N GLY A 593 -20.40 -5.64 13.75
CA GLY A 593 -20.03 -4.25 14.00
C GLY A 593 -19.81 -3.48 12.69
N ALA A 594 -19.02 -4.05 11.78
CA ALA A 594 -18.79 -3.48 10.46
C ALA A 594 -20.07 -3.42 9.62
N TYR A 595 -20.93 -4.43 9.68
CA TYR A 595 -22.23 -4.46 9.04
C TYR A 595 -23.16 -3.33 9.54
N THR A 596 -23.19 -3.12 10.86
CA THR A 596 -23.98 -2.03 11.47
C THR A 596 -23.55 -0.67 10.91
N ALA A 597 -22.25 -0.40 10.91
CA ALA A 597 -21.71 0.86 10.40
C ALA A 597 -22.00 1.06 8.89
N GLN A 598 -21.83 0.03 8.06
CA GLN A 598 -22.13 0.09 6.64
C GLN A 598 -23.61 0.40 6.38
N LYS A 599 -24.49 -0.26 7.11
CA LYS A 599 -25.93 -0.07 6.99
C LYS A 599 -26.34 1.34 7.40
N GLU A 600 -25.85 1.83 8.54
CA GLU A 600 -26.15 3.17 9.03
C GLU A 600 -25.60 4.27 8.12
N LEU A 601 -24.41 4.10 7.58
CA LEU A 601 -23.78 5.07 6.67
C LEU A 601 -24.25 4.93 5.22
N GLN A 602 -24.92 3.85 4.87
CA GLN A 602 -25.37 3.51 3.52
C GLN A 602 -24.19 3.43 2.51
N ILE A 603 -23.06 2.91 2.95
CA ILE A 603 -21.86 2.64 2.16
C ILE A 603 -21.47 1.16 2.27
N ALA A 604 -20.77 0.63 1.29
CA ALA A 604 -20.48 -0.80 1.23
C ALA A 604 -18.99 -1.11 1.24
N ALA A 605 -18.63 -2.17 1.95
CA ALA A 605 -17.38 -2.89 1.74
C ALA A 605 -17.57 -3.83 0.54
N ILE A 606 -16.94 -3.47 -0.58
CA ILE A 606 -17.05 -4.22 -1.84
C ILE A 606 -15.96 -5.26 -2.01
N GLY A 607 -15.06 -5.38 -1.04
CA GLY A 607 -14.04 -6.41 -0.94
C GLY A 607 -13.41 -6.44 0.44
N GLY A 608 -12.45 -7.32 0.58
CA GLY A 608 -11.71 -7.54 1.82
C GLY A 608 -10.75 -8.70 1.72
N LYS A 609 -10.00 -8.91 2.78
CA LYS A 609 -9.08 -10.03 2.96
C LYS A 609 -9.13 -10.51 4.40
N ASP A 610 -9.05 -11.83 4.61
CA ASP A 610 -9.00 -12.43 5.95
C ASP A 610 -7.70 -13.17 6.21
N SER A 611 -7.34 -13.31 7.47
CA SER A 611 -6.26 -14.15 7.97
C SER A 611 -6.68 -14.71 9.32
N MET A 612 -6.71 -16.05 9.44
CA MET A 612 -7.20 -16.78 10.62
C MET A 612 -6.11 -17.58 11.34
N SER A 613 -4.85 -17.11 11.24
CA SER A 613 -3.68 -17.83 11.73
C SER A 613 -2.86 -17.05 12.77
N GLY A 614 -3.47 -16.08 13.45
CA GLY A 614 -2.83 -15.18 14.41
C GLY A 614 -2.54 -15.81 15.79
N THR A 615 -1.94 -16.99 15.83
CA THR A 615 -1.62 -17.72 17.07
C THR A 615 -0.16 -18.18 17.06
N PHE A 616 0.51 -18.02 18.20
CA PHE A 616 1.82 -18.61 18.49
C PHE A 616 1.76 -19.22 19.87
N GLU A 617 1.82 -20.57 19.93
CA GLU A 617 1.65 -21.34 21.18
C GLU A 617 0.38 -20.90 21.94
N GLN A 618 0.52 -20.20 23.07
CA GLN A 618 -0.58 -19.68 23.88
C GLN A 618 -0.88 -18.18 23.62
N LEU A 619 -0.04 -17.53 22.83
CA LEU A 619 -0.22 -16.12 22.49
C LEU A 619 -1.14 -15.96 21.28
N THR A 620 -1.97 -14.93 21.32
CA THR A 620 -2.90 -14.61 20.23
C THR A 620 -2.85 -13.13 19.87
N VAL A 621 -3.04 -12.84 18.60
CA VAL A 621 -3.22 -11.45 18.15
C VAL A 621 -4.51 -10.86 18.70
N PRO A 622 -4.62 -9.52 18.83
CA PRO A 622 -5.91 -8.90 19.14
C PRO A 622 -6.90 -9.20 18.01
N PRO A 623 -8.20 -9.39 18.31
CA PRO A 623 -9.24 -9.49 17.28
C PRO A 623 -9.18 -8.23 16.39
N THR A 624 -8.91 -8.39 15.10
CA THR A 624 -8.62 -7.26 14.23
C THR A 624 -9.58 -7.21 13.05
N LEU A 625 -10.22 -6.04 12.87
CA LEU A 625 -10.82 -5.61 11.61
C LEU A 625 -10.37 -4.18 11.34
N VAL A 626 -9.61 -4.00 10.26
CA VAL A 626 -9.20 -2.69 9.75
C VAL A 626 -10.14 -2.31 8.62
N SER A 627 -10.69 -1.10 8.67
CA SER A 627 -11.50 -0.53 7.59
C SER A 627 -10.68 0.42 6.75
N PHE A 628 -10.73 0.29 5.44
CA PHE A 628 -10.21 1.25 4.48
C PHE A 628 -11.37 1.90 3.75
N ALA A 629 -11.34 3.24 3.63
CA ALA A 629 -12.38 4.01 2.95
C ALA A 629 -11.78 4.80 1.77
N VAL A 630 -12.41 4.74 0.60
CA VAL A 630 -11.96 5.39 -0.62
C VAL A 630 -13.08 6.22 -1.24
N THR A 631 -12.72 7.40 -1.77
CA THR A 631 -13.58 8.25 -2.61
C THR A 631 -12.73 9.07 -3.57
N THR A 632 -13.38 9.78 -4.49
CA THR A 632 -12.74 10.82 -5.32
C THR A 632 -13.33 12.19 -5.04
N GLU A 633 -12.50 13.23 -5.13
CA GLU A 633 -12.91 14.61 -4.92
C GLU A 633 -12.08 15.55 -5.83
N ASN A 634 -12.51 16.80 -5.98
CA ASN A 634 -11.71 17.82 -6.62
C ASN A 634 -10.54 18.22 -5.70
N ALA A 635 -9.32 18.20 -6.21
CA ALA A 635 -8.13 18.54 -5.43
C ALA A 635 -8.18 19.92 -4.78
N LYS A 636 -8.99 20.86 -5.30
CA LYS A 636 -9.19 22.20 -4.74
C LYS A 636 -10.03 22.21 -3.45
N HIS A 637 -10.79 21.16 -3.19
CA HIS A 637 -11.60 21.01 -1.98
C HIS A 637 -10.84 20.28 -0.86
N ILE A 638 -9.64 19.77 -1.14
CA ILE A 638 -8.80 19.07 -0.19
C ILE A 638 -8.24 20.04 0.83
N VAL A 639 -8.31 19.67 2.10
CA VAL A 639 -7.86 20.46 3.24
C VAL A 639 -6.80 19.66 4.00
N SER A 640 -5.69 20.31 4.34
CA SER A 640 -4.64 19.72 5.16
C SER A 640 -4.83 20.01 6.65
N PRO A 641 -4.38 19.14 7.56
CA PRO A 641 -4.80 19.20 8.98
C PRO A 641 -4.09 20.24 9.84
N GLU A 642 -2.96 20.81 9.46
CA GLU A 642 -2.24 21.81 10.26
C GLU A 642 -2.99 23.13 10.38
N PHE A 643 -2.92 23.83 11.53
CA PHE A 643 -3.48 25.17 11.71
C PHE A 643 -2.88 26.18 10.74
N LYS A 644 -3.72 27.05 10.18
CA LYS A 644 -3.34 28.00 9.10
C LYS A 644 -3.04 29.40 9.60
N LYS A 645 -3.76 29.87 10.65
CA LYS A 645 -3.63 31.25 11.09
C LYS A 645 -4.03 31.41 12.56
N ALA A 646 -3.35 32.29 13.25
CA ALA A 646 -3.74 32.71 14.61
C ALA A 646 -5.03 33.56 14.61
N GLY A 647 -5.82 33.43 15.66
CA GLY A 647 -7.08 34.12 15.86
C GLY A 647 -8.31 33.37 15.32
N HIS A 648 -8.12 32.19 14.72
CA HIS A 648 -9.21 31.35 14.25
C HIS A 648 -9.84 30.55 15.39
N ALA A 649 -11.11 30.17 15.24
CA ALA A 649 -11.80 29.25 16.12
C ALA A 649 -11.45 27.81 15.75
N VAL A 650 -11.28 26.99 16.76
CA VAL A 650 -11.15 25.54 16.63
C VAL A 650 -12.44 24.92 17.14
N VAL A 651 -13.19 24.30 16.24
CA VAL A 651 -14.55 23.81 16.49
C VAL A 651 -14.55 22.28 16.49
N LEU A 652 -15.08 21.70 17.54
CA LEU A 652 -15.30 20.26 17.67
C LEU A 652 -16.71 19.92 17.19
N PHE A 653 -16.82 19.03 16.23
CA PHE A 653 -18.02 18.32 15.84
C PHE A 653 -18.01 16.97 16.55
N ASP A 654 -18.63 16.92 17.74
CA ASP A 654 -18.62 15.74 18.60
C ASP A 654 -19.78 14.80 18.28
N VAL A 655 -19.66 13.53 18.69
CA VAL A 655 -20.69 12.52 18.53
C VAL A 655 -20.97 11.86 19.85
N ARG A 656 -22.20 11.97 20.36
CA ARG A 656 -22.64 11.31 21.59
C ARG A 656 -22.75 9.81 21.41
N ARG A 657 -22.58 9.09 22.50
CA ARG A 657 -22.71 7.63 22.58
C ARG A 657 -23.84 7.25 23.53
N GLY A 658 -24.55 6.14 23.21
CA GLY A 658 -25.46 5.50 24.14
C GLY A 658 -24.73 4.75 25.26
N GLU A 659 -25.50 4.23 26.23
CA GLU A 659 -24.95 3.38 27.31
C GLU A 659 -24.31 2.09 26.79
N ASP A 660 -24.66 1.68 25.59
CA ASP A 660 -24.11 0.54 24.88
C ASP A 660 -22.84 0.87 24.05
N ALA A 661 -22.27 2.05 24.25
CA ALA A 661 -21.09 2.59 23.59
C ALA A 661 -21.23 2.74 22.05
N VAL A 662 -22.45 2.70 21.49
CA VAL A 662 -22.71 2.97 20.07
C VAL A 662 -22.98 4.47 19.88
N LEU A 663 -22.42 5.05 18.81
CA LEU A 663 -22.55 6.47 18.51
C LEU A 663 -23.95 6.82 17.98
N ASP A 664 -24.31 8.11 18.08
CA ASP A 664 -25.49 8.69 17.43
C ASP A 664 -25.22 8.87 15.93
N TRP A 665 -25.78 7.98 15.13
CA TRP A 665 -25.58 7.93 13.69
C TRP A 665 -26.15 9.15 12.95
N ASP A 666 -27.28 9.69 13.41
CA ASP A 666 -27.89 10.87 12.76
C ASP A 666 -26.99 12.10 12.93
N VAL A 667 -26.45 12.31 14.13
CA VAL A 667 -25.50 13.38 14.40
C VAL A 667 -24.23 13.18 13.60
N PHE A 668 -23.67 11.97 13.56
CA PHE A 668 -22.46 11.69 12.81
C PHE A 668 -22.63 11.98 11.31
N ARG A 669 -23.72 11.50 10.71
CA ARG A 669 -24.02 11.78 9.30
C ARG A 669 -24.16 13.28 9.02
N GLN A 670 -24.93 14.00 9.84
CA GLN A 670 -25.13 15.43 9.70
C GLN A 670 -23.84 16.22 9.78
N HIS A 671 -22.96 15.87 10.72
CA HIS A 671 -21.64 16.49 10.87
C HIS A 671 -20.75 16.25 9.67
N CYS A 672 -20.66 15.01 9.19
CA CYS A 672 -19.88 14.68 8.00
C CYS A 672 -20.35 15.46 6.75
N ASP A 673 -21.67 15.52 6.52
CA ASP A 673 -22.25 16.22 5.37
C ASP A 673 -22.00 17.72 5.48
N PHE A 674 -22.19 18.31 6.66
CA PHE A 674 -21.92 19.72 6.94
C PHE A 674 -20.44 20.09 6.71
N ILE A 675 -19.52 19.30 7.25
CA ILE A 675 -18.09 19.54 7.11
C ILE A 675 -17.67 19.48 5.63
N HIS A 676 -18.11 18.47 4.88
CA HIS A 676 -17.82 18.35 3.46
C HIS A 676 -18.32 19.58 2.67
N GLU A 677 -19.54 20.02 2.89
CA GLU A 677 -20.12 21.20 2.23
C GLU A 677 -19.30 22.48 2.52
N HIS A 678 -18.90 22.69 3.78
CA HIS A 678 -18.14 23.87 4.19
C HIS A 678 -16.65 23.82 3.83
N MET A 679 -16.09 22.64 3.58
CA MET A 679 -14.78 22.51 2.94
C MET A 679 -14.85 22.93 1.47
N ALA A 680 -15.84 22.45 0.73
CA ALA A 680 -16.03 22.79 -0.67
C ALA A 680 -16.28 24.30 -0.88
N SER A 681 -16.95 24.97 0.07
CA SER A 681 -17.15 26.41 0.07
C SER A 681 -15.93 27.23 0.53
N GLY A 682 -14.90 26.60 1.10
CA GLY A 682 -13.71 27.25 1.64
C GLY A 682 -13.89 27.89 3.02
N ASP A 683 -14.92 27.50 3.77
CA ASP A 683 -15.21 27.99 5.11
C ASP A 683 -14.39 27.27 6.20
N ILE A 684 -13.88 26.09 5.91
CA ILE A 684 -13.01 25.29 6.78
C ILE A 684 -11.58 25.34 6.22
N TYR A 685 -10.63 25.77 7.04
CA TYR A 685 -9.23 25.97 6.66
C TYR A 685 -8.35 24.76 6.95
N SER A 686 -8.62 24.06 8.06
CA SER A 686 -7.99 22.78 8.40
C SER A 686 -8.97 21.90 9.13
N ALA A 687 -8.77 20.58 9.06
CA ALA A 687 -9.61 19.62 9.75
C ALA A 687 -8.83 18.34 10.10
N ARG A 688 -9.22 17.68 11.19
CA ARG A 688 -8.65 16.42 11.63
C ARG A 688 -9.68 15.60 12.42
N ALA A 689 -9.74 14.31 12.18
CA ALA A 689 -10.50 13.38 13.03
C ALA A 689 -9.84 13.29 14.41
N VAL A 690 -10.66 13.20 15.46
CA VAL A 690 -10.13 13.04 16.82
C VAL A 690 -9.66 11.60 17.01
N GLY A 691 -8.38 11.44 17.24
CA GLY A 691 -7.72 10.15 17.39
C GLY A 691 -7.47 9.75 18.84
N LYS A 692 -6.58 8.78 19.05
CA LYS A 692 -6.11 8.36 20.36
C LYS A 692 -5.44 9.55 21.07
N GLY A 693 -5.66 9.68 22.37
CA GLY A 693 -5.20 10.83 23.17
C GLY A 693 -6.14 12.04 23.14
N GLY A 694 -7.30 11.91 22.50
CA GLY A 694 -8.38 12.90 22.52
C GLY A 694 -8.02 14.23 21.89
N LEU A 695 -8.64 15.31 22.37
CA LEU A 695 -8.36 16.68 21.91
C LEU A 695 -6.92 17.10 22.19
N ALA A 696 -6.32 16.64 23.30
CA ALA A 696 -4.96 17.00 23.70
C ALA A 696 -3.93 16.64 22.61
N ALA A 697 -3.97 15.40 22.13
CA ALA A 697 -3.07 14.96 21.05
C ALA A 697 -3.45 15.60 19.71
N THR A 698 -4.75 15.62 19.37
CA THR A 698 -5.24 16.15 18.09
C THR A 698 -4.84 17.62 17.88
N LEU A 699 -5.07 18.48 18.89
CA LEU A 699 -4.73 19.92 18.80
C LEU A 699 -3.21 20.15 18.75
N ALA A 700 -2.44 19.38 19.55
CA ALA A 700 -0.98 19.47 19.54
C ALA A 700 -0.41 19.12 18.15
N GLU A 701 -0.87 18.03 17.56
CA GLU A 701 -0.44 17.60 16.23
C GLU A 701 -0.84 18.60 15.13
N MET A 702 -2.03 19.20 15.20
CA MET A 702 -2.44 20.28 14.28
C MET A 702 -1.56 21.53 14.43
N ALA A 703 -1.06 21.80 15.62
CA ALA A 703 -0.21 22.97 15.92
C ALA A 703 1.23 22.83 15.39
N PHE A 704 1.79 21.61 15.36
CA PHE A 704 3.21 21.39 15.06
C PHE A 704 3.62 21.82 13.64
N GLY A 705 2.76 21.58 12.65
CA GLY A 705 3.12 21.75 11.23
C GLY A 705 3.49 23.19 10.86
N ASN A 706 2.81 24.17 11.41
CA ASN A 706 3.07 25.58 11.16
C ASN A 706 3.58 26.34 12.41
N GLY A 707 3.68 25.65 13.55
CA GLY A 707 4.13 26.26 14.81
C GLY A 707 3.12 27.28 15.37
N ILE A 708 1.85 27.12 15.03
CA ILE A 708 0.74 27.97 15.51
C ILE A 708 0.20 27.35 16.78
N GLY A 709 0.27 28.09 17.91
CA GLY A 709 -0.23 27.63 19.19
C GLY A 709 -1.74 27.74 19.31
N PHE A 710 -2.27 27.33 20.47
CA PHE A 710 -3.69 27.39 20.74
C PHE A 710 -3.99 27.55 22.25
N THR A 711 -5.13 28.14 22.54
CA THR A 711 -5.69 28.21 23.88
C THR A 711 -6.98 27.41 23.95
N VAL A 712 -7.03 26.41 24.82
CA VAL A 712 -8.22 25.58 25.04
C VAL A 712 -9.31 26.42 25.74
N SER A 713 -10.56 26.24 25.30
CA SER A 713 -11.71 26.89 25.94
C SER A 713 -11.87 26.49 27.42
N SER A 714 -12.27 27.43 28.26
CA SER A 714 -12.60 27.17 29.66
C SER A 714 -13.74 26.16 29.86
N ASP A 715 -14.53 25.93 28.83
CA ASP A 715 -15.66 24.99 28.86
C ASP A 715 -15.24 23.54 28.66
N VAL A 716 -13.98 23.30 28.27
CA VAL A 716 -13.40 21.96 28.15
C VAL A 716 -12.75 21.57 29.46
N SER A 717 -13.27 20.55 30.12
CA SER A 717 -12.68 20.02 31.37
C SER A 717 -11.33 19.32 31.07
N SER A 718 -10.54 19.10 32.13
CA SER A 718 -9.28 18.37 32.04
C SER A 718 -9.51 16.94 31.53
N GLU A 719 -10.56 16.27 31.98
CA GLU A 719 -10.94 14.93 31.56
C GLU A 719 -11.39 14.90 30.10
N ASP A 720 -12.20 15.90 29.69
CA ASP A 720 -12.68 16.03 28.29
C ASP A 720 -11.55 16.25 27.28
N LEU A 721 -10.48 16.90 27.72
CA LEU A 721 -9.30 17.16 26.90
C LEU A 721 -8.61 15.85 26.44
N PHE A 722 -8.64 14.82 27.30
CA PHE A 722 -8.01 13.51 27.04
C PHE A 722 -8.99 12.38 26.71
N ALA A 723 -10.30 12.67 26.73
CA ALA A 723 -11.34 11.68 26.46
C ALA A 723 -11.27 11.18 25.00
N LEU A 724 -11.49 9.88 24.80
CA LEU A 724 -11.58 9.27 23.47
C LEU A 724 -12.89 9.69 22.78
N ARG A 725 -12.77 10.20 21.56
CA ARG A 725 -13.92 10.76 20.80
C ARG A 725 -13.94 10.26 19.35
N TYR A 726 -13.77 8.94 19.15
CA TYR A 726 -13.82 8.38 17.79
C TYR A 726 -15.14 8.74 17.07
N GLY A 727 -15.03 9.25 15.84
CA GLY A 727 -16.11 9.80 15.05
C GLY A 727 -16.22 11.33 15.13
N ALA A 728 -15.62 11.97 16.15
CA ALA A 728 -15.54 13.41 16.21
C ALA A 728 -14.50 13.98 15.24
N ILE A 729 -14.75 15.20 14.75
CA ILE A 729 -13.86 15.95 13.86
C ILE A 729 -13.63 17.34 14.42
N VAL A 730 -12.39 17.78 14.45
CA VAL A 730 -11.98 19.15 14.78
C VAL A 730 -11.73 19.91 13.50
N VAL A 731 -12.25 21.13 13.38
CA VAL A 731 -12.03 22.02 12.24
C VAL A 731 -11.56 23.39 12.68
N GLU A 732 -10.74 24.04 11.85
CA GLU A 732 -10.33 25.44 12.00
C GLU A 732 -11.18 26.30 11.04
N THR A 733 -11.78 27.39 11.56
CA THR A 733 -12.61 28.32 10.83
C THR A 733 -12.51 29.73 11.43
N ASP A 734 -13.11 30.73 10.78
CA ASP A 734 -13.24 32.06 11.36
C ASP A 734 -13.94 32.05 12.72
N ALA A 735 -13.52 32.92 13.64
CA ALA A 735 -14.06 32.97 14.99
C ALA A 735 -15.59 33.24 15.02
N GLU A 736 -16.09 34.06 14.10
CA GLU A 736 -17.53 34.36 13.98
C GLU A 736 -18.31 33.15 13.49
N LYS A 737 -17.82 32.46 12.44
CA LYS A 737 -18.46 31.23 11.92
C LYS A 737 -18.45 30.13 12.97
N GLY A 738 -17.33 29.91 13.65
CA GLY A 738 -17.22 28.91 14.70
C GLY A 738 -18.23 29.13 15.83
N ALA A 739 -18.37 30.38 16.29
CA ALA A 739 -19.35 30.73 17.29
C ALA A 739 -20.82 30.59 16.79
N GLN A 740 -21.07 30.84 15.50
CA GLN A 740 -22.37 30.62 14.87
C GLN A 740 -22.71 29.12 14.83
N TRP A 741 -21.79 28.26 14.36
CA TRP A 741 -22.02 26.81 14.26
C TRP A 741 -22.27 26.17 15.62
N ALA A 742 -21.49 26.57 16.65
CA ALA A 742 -21.66 26.08 18.02
C ALA A 742 -23.06 26.43 18.61
N ARG A 743 -23.70 27.52 18.16
CA ARG A 743 -25.07 27.89 18.59
C ARG A 743 -26.17 27.18 17.79
N GLN A 744 -25.90 26.82 16.56
CA GLN A 744 -26.93 26.34 15.61
C GLN A 744 -26.98 24.82 15.51
N LEU A 745 -25.86 24.14 15.74
CA LEU A 745 -25.73 22.70 15.52
C LEU A 745 -25.70 21.94 16.86
N ASN A 746 -26.24 20.75 16.83
CA ASN A 746 -26.21 19.85 17.98
C ASN A 746 -24.83 19.21 18.13
N ALA A 747 -24.33 19.09 19.37
CA ALA A 747 -23.02 18.52 19.71
C ALA A 747 -21.83 19.19 19.01
N VAL A 748 -21.92 20.50 18.77
CA VAL A 748 -20.84 21.32 18.21
C VAL A 748 -20.43 22.40 19.21
N ALA A 749 -19.12 22.56 19.44
CA ALA A 749 -18.57 23.50 20.39
C ALA A 749 -17.25 24.10 19.91
N VAL A 750 -17.00 25.38 20.26
CA VAL A 750 -15.66 25.97 20.13
C VAL A 750 -14.80 25.47 21.28
N VAL A 751 -13.83 24.63 20.98
CA VAL A 751 -12.96 23.97 21.99
C VAL A 751 -11.63 24.66 22.18
N ALA A 752 -11.17 25.45 21.20
CA ALA A 752 -9.95 26.24 21.33
C ALA A 752 -9.96 27.44 20.37
N GLN A 753 -9.00 28.34 20.57
CA GLN A 753 -8.65 29.42 19.65
C GLN A 753 -7.16 29.34 19.33
N THR A 754 -6.81 29.48 18.06
CA THR A 754 -5.42 29.53 17.62
C THR A 754 -4.74 30.84 18.02
N ILE A 755 -3.45 30.79 18.40
CA ILE A 755 -2.64 31.93 18.86
C ILE A 755 -1.30 31.97 18.10
N GLU A 756 -0.69 33.18 18.00
CA GLU A 756 0.63 33.33 17.34
C GLU A 756 1.76 32.67 18.15
N GLU A 757 1.64 32.68 19.48
CA GLU A 757 2.66 32.09 20.33
C GLU A 757 2.68 30.57 20.17
N PRO A 758 3.86 29.94 19.96
CA PRO A 758 3.97 28.49 19.78
C PRO A 758 3.83 27.74 21.12
N ALA A 759 2.65 27.77 21.70
CA ALA A 759 2.32 27.15 22.97
C ALA A 759 0.90 26.54 22.97
N ALA A 760 0.71 25.48 23.74
CA ALA A 760 -0.59 24.95 24.14
C ALA A 760 -0.96 25.48 25.51
N VAL A 761 -2.12 26.10 25.62
CA VAL A 761 -2.61 26.73 26.87
C VAL A 761 -3.94 26.10 27.27
N ALA A 762 -4.05 25.58 28.49
CA ALA A 762 -5.27 25.03 29.08
C ALA A 762 -5.42 25.51 30.52
N GLY A 763 -6.32 26.48 30.78
CA GLY A 763 -6.41 27.16 32.07
C GLY A 763 -5.10 27.81 32.42
N ASP A 764 -4.56 27.47 33.60
CA ASP A 764 -3.26 27.97 34.09
C ASP A 764 -2.06 27.21 33.56
N VAL A 765 -2.30 26.08 32.84
CA VAL A 765 -1.23 25.24 32.29
C VAL A 765 -0.79 25.78 30.94
N ARG A 766 0.52 26.01 30.79
CA ARG A 766 1.15 26.44 29.53
C ARG A 766 2.34 25.56 29.22
N ILE A 767 2.32 24.98 28.01
CA ILE A 767 3.38 24.10 27.55
C ILE A 767 3.83 24.62 26.16
N SER A 768 5.15 24.79 25.97
CA SER A 768 5.63 25.17 24.61
C SER A 768 5.41 24.05 23.62
N LEU A 769 5.14 24.37 22.36
CA LEU A 769 5.03 23.36 21.29
C LEU A 769 6.31 22.55 21.16
N SER A 770 7.48 23.16 21.41
CA SER A 770 8.78 22.44 21.40
C SER A 770 8.87 21.37 22.49
N GLU A 771 8.32 21.60 23.69
CA GLU A 771 8.29 20.63 24.78
C GLU A 771 7.35 19.45 24.45
N LEU A 772 6.16 19.73 23.92
CA LEU A 772 5.21 18.71 23.47
C LEU A 772 5.78 17.90 22.31
N GLN A 773 6.37 18.56 21.33
CA GLN A 773 7.00 17.91 20.18
C GLN A 773 8.18 17.02 20.60
N ALA A 774 9.02 17.47 21.54
CA ALA A 774 10.12 16.68 22.05
C ALA A 774 9.63 15.39 22.74
N ALA A 775 8.55 15.46 23.53
CA ALA A 775 7.93 14.28 24.13
C ALA A 775 7.38 13.33 23.03
N TRP A 776 6.71 13.88 22.03
CA TRP A 776 6.12 13.16 20.91
C TRP A 776 7.16 12.44 20.02
N GLU A 777 8.30 13.07 19.73
CA GLU A 777 9.35 12.50 18.87
C GLU A 777 10.27 11.51 19.60
N LYS A 778 10.36 11.58 20.92
CA LYS A 778 11.36 10.84 21.72
C LYS A 778 11.18 9.31 21.63
N THR A 779 9.95 8.83 21.69
CA THR A 779 9.62 7.42 21.95
C THR A 779 10.17 6.47 20.88
N LEU A 780 10.03 6.80 19.60
CA LEU A 780 10.48 6.00 18.47
C LEU A 780 11.83 6.45 17.88
N SER A 781 12.42 7.55 18.37
CA SER A 781 13.63 8.14 17.78
C SER A 781 14.85 7.22 17.74
N ARG A 782 14.93 6.22 18.63
CA ARG A 782 16.02 5.21 18.63
C ARG A 782 15.78 4.07 17.67
N ILE A 783 14.53 3.89 17.20
CA ILE A 783 14.15 2.86 16.23
C ILE A 783 14.17 3.48 14.83
N PHE A 784 13.55 4.65 14.68
CA PHE A 784 13.45 5.42 13.44
C PHE A 784 13.95 6.85 13.69
N PRO A 785 15.27 7.12 13.57
CA PRO A 785 15.84 8.43 13.84
C PRO A 785 15.29 9.49 12.87
N LEU A 786 15.03 10.69 13.39
CA LEU A 786 14.58 11.86 12.62
C LEU A 786 15.74 12.68 12.05
N GLN A 787 16.87 12.66 12.71
CA GLN A 787 18.04 13.46 12.35
C GLN A 787 19.32 12.63 12.44
N SER A 788 20.26 12.90 11.56
CA SER A 788 21.65 12.45 11.70
C SER A 788 22.37 13.32 12.71
N GLN A 789 23.49 12.85 13.27
CA GLN A 789 24.41 13.71 13.99
C GLN A 789 24.94 14.75 12.98
N SER A 790 24.68 16.03 13.21
CA SER A 790 25.17 17.08 12.33
C SER A 790 26.68 17.19 12.49
N ALA A 791 27.38 17.31 11.35
CA ALA A 791 28.70 17.93 11.38
C ALA A 791 28.48 19.43 11.64
N ASP A 792 29.07 19.98 12.69
CA ASP A 792 29.04 21.41 12.96
C ASP A 792 29.68 22.18 11.79
N GLY A 793 28.95 23.13 11.23
CA GLY A 793 29.47 24.10 10.30
C GLY A 793 28.46 24.54 9.23
N SER A 794 27.81 25.68 9.41
CA SER A 794 27.22 26.44 8.30
C SER A 794 28.35 27.27 7.66
N ALA A 795 28.82 26.88 6.49
CA ALA A 795 29.67 27.76 5.69
C ALA A 795 28.79 28.75 4.95
N GLU A 796 29.07 30.06 5.08
CA GLU A 796 28.51 31.02 4.14
C GLU A 796 29.16 30.79 2.76
N LEU A 797 28.36 30.32 1.81
CA LEU A 797 28.79 30.11 0.44
C LEU A 797 28.76 31.45 -0.33
N PRO A 798 29.81 31.76 -1.11
CA PRO A 798 29.81 32.94 -1.95
C PRO A 798 28.71 32.82 -3.01
N LEU A 799 28.08 33.97 -3.37
CA LEU A 799 27.08 34.05 -4.44
C LEU A 799 27.73 34.44 -5.77
N TYR A 800 27.58 33.57 -6.75
CA TYR A 800 28.04 33.82 -8.12
C TYR A 800 26.90 34.38 -8.97
N THR A 801 26.88 35.71 -9.17
CA THR A 801 25.77 36.43 -9.78
C THR A 801 25.89 36.59 -11.29
N THR A 802 27.01 36.19 -11.88
CA THR A 802 27.24 36.29 -13.33
C THR A 802 26.55 35.15 -14.04
N TYR A 803 25.64 35.49 -14.95
CA TYR A 803 24.99 34.48 -15.79
C TYR A 803 25.95 33.95 -16.84
N GLY A 804 25.82 32.63 -17.12
CA GLY A 804 26.49 32.04 -18.26
C GLY A 804 26.03 32.64 -19.62
N PRO A 805 26.74 32.35 -20.69
CA PRO A 805 26.38 32.86 -22.02
C PRO A 805 25.01 32.36 -22.44
N LYS A 806 24.17 33.29 -22.92
CA LYS A 806 22.88 32.94 -23.52
C LYS A 806 23.10 32.41 -24.92
N ARG A 807 22.41 31.33 -25.25
CA ARG A 807 22.40 30.79 -26.59
C ARG A 807 21.73 31.78 -27.55
N SER A 808 22.36 31.96 -28.72
CA SER A 808 21.82 32.84 -29.78
C SER A 808 20.77 32.16 -30.65
N GLU A 809 20.80 30.83 -30.72
CA GLU A 809 19.85 30.03 -31.52
C GLU A 809 18.68 29.53 -30.68
N SER A 810 17.47 29.64 -31.23
CA SER A 810 16.26 29.14 -30.65
C SER A 810 15.76 27.89 -31.41
N PHE A 811 15.44 26.86 -30.70
CA PHE A 811 14.69 25.71 -31.23
C PHE A 811 13.20 25.94 -30.99
N GLY A 812 12.36 25.68 -31.98
CA GLY A 812 10.92 25.83 -31.82
C GLY A 812 10.36 24.91 -30.73
N LYS A 813 10.77 23.63 -30.74
CA LYS A 813 10.49 22.66 -29.69
C LYS A 813 11.73 21.79 -29.47
N PRO A 814 12.50 22.00 -28.39
CA PRO A 814 13.67 21.19 -28.11
C PRO A 814 13.27 19.74 -27.84
N ARG A 815 14.04 18.81 -28.39
CA ARG A 815 13.88 17.38 -28.15
C ARG A 815 14.70 16.97 -26.93
N VAL A 816 14.05 16.30 -25.97
CA VAL A 816 14.68 15.77 -24.76
C VAL A 816 14.70 14.25 -24.84
N PHE A 817 15.89 13.67 -24.92
CA PHE A 817 16.07 12.22 -24.86
C PHE A 817 16.13 11.75 -23.40
N ILE A 818 15.29 10.76 -23.06
CA ILE A 818 15.16 10.18 -21.71
C ILE A 818 15.46 8.68 -21.79
N PRO A 819 16.70 8.24 -21.51
CA PRO A 819 17.04 6.81 -21.46
C PRO A 819 16.43 6.16 -20.22
N VAL A 820 15.71 5.04 -20.39
CA VAL A 820 15.07 4.26 -19.34
C VAL A 820 15.82 2.95 -19.17
N CYS A 821 16.65 2.88 -18.13
CA CYS A 821 17.33 1.67 -17.73
C CYS A 821 16.40 0.74 -16.93
N PRO A 822 16.69 -0.56 -16.85
CA PRO A 822 16.02 -1.42 -15.87
C PRO A 822 16.14 -0.81 -14.46
N GLY A 823 15.01 -0.54 -13.79
CA GLY A 823 14.95 0.11 -12.48
C GLY A 823 14.83 1.64 -12.49
N THR A 824 14.88 2.30 -13.65
CA THR A 824 14.46 3.71 -13.78
C THR A 824 12.97 3.80 -13.48
N ASN A 825 12.55 4.82 -12.70
CA ASN A 825 11.14 4.96 -12.30
C ASN A 825 10.62 6.42 -12.31
N CYS A 826 11.46 7.41 -12.58
CA CYS A 826 11.09 8.82 -12.72
C CYS A 826 10.98 9.28 -14.19
N GLU A 827 10.84 8.37 -15.14
CA GLU A 827 10.73 8.70 -16.57
C GLU A 827 9.49 9.52 -16.89
N TYR A 828 8.34 9.18 -16.27
CA TYR A 828 7.08 9.90 -16.47
C TYR A 828 7.15 11.31 -15.86
N ASP A 829 7.66 11.46 -14.64
CA ASP A 829 7.82 12.75 -13.96
C ASP A 829 8.73 13.68 -14.75
N SER A 830 9.83 13.13 -15.29
CA SER A 830 10.77 13.86 -16.13
C SER A 830 10.13 14.30 -17.43
N ALA A 831 9.39 13.41 -18.10
CA ALA A 831 8.68 13.73 -19.33
C ALA A 831 7.62 14.83 -19.10
N ASP A 832 6.77 14.68 -18.07
CA ASP A 832 5.75 15.68 -17.70
C ASP A 832 6.36 17.06 -17.47
N ALA A 833 7.49 17.15 -16.75
CA ALA A 833 8.16 18.41 -16.44
C ALA A 833 8.67 19.11 -17.72
N PHE A 834 9.28 18.37 -18.65
CA PHE A 834 9.76 18.93 -19.90
C PHE A 834 8.63 19.32 -20.86
N GLU A 835 7.59 18.49 -20.97
CA GLU A 835 6.45 18.79 -21.85
C GLU A 835 5.65 19.98 -21.35
N ALA A 836 5.54 20.17 -20.04
CA ALA A 836 4.92 21.36 -19.44
C ALA A 836 5.62 22.67 -19.85
N THR A 837 6.91 22.61 -20.23
CA THR A 837 7.69 23.77 -20.72
C THR A 837 7.70 23.89 -22.25
N GLY A 838 6.99 23.00 -22.97
CA GLY A 838 6.86 23.01 -24.42
C GLY A 838 7.93 22.20 -25.16
N ALA A 839 8.75 21.41 -24.48
CA ALA A 839 9.67 20.47 -25.12
C ALA A 839 8.92 19.26 -25.69
N VAL A 840 9.61 18.47 -26.49
CA VAL A 840 9.15 17.15 -26.97
C VAL A 840 10.04 16.09 -26.35
N THR A 841 9.46 15.18 -25.60
CA THR A 841 10.21 14.11 -24.95
C THR A 841 10.31 12.86 -25.86
N ASP A 842 11.44 12.19 -25.77
CA ASP A 842 11.75 10.95 -26.48
C ASP A 842 12.25 9.92 -25.45
N THR A 843 11.31 9.19 -24.86
CA THR A 843 11.58 8.16 -23.85
C THR A 843 11.92 6.85 -24.55
N PHE A 844 13.06 6.23 -24.19
CA PHE A 844 13.52 4.98 -24.78
C PHE A 844 13.91 3.95 -23.74
N ILE A 845 13.25 2.78 -23.79
CA ILE A 845 13.49 1.66 -22.88
C ILE A 845 14.66 0.82 -23.41
N ILE A 846 15.68 0.68 -22.56
CA ILE A 846 16.89 -0.09 -22.87
C ILE A 846 16.59 -1.55 -22.63
N ARG A 847 16.84 -2.37 -23.68
CA ARG A 847 16.65 -3.81 -23.63
C ARG A 847 17.99 -4.47 -23.37
N ASN A 848 18.04 -5.36 -22.37
CA ASN A 848 19.25 -6.08 -21.97
C ASN A 848 19.01 -7.57 -21.65
N GLU A 849 17.90 -8.13 -22.13
CA GLU A 849 17.60 -9.56 -21.95
C GLU A 849 18.60 -10.45 -22.72
N THR A 850 19.16 -9.95 -23.79
CA THR A 850 20.22 -10.62 -24.59
C THR A 850 21.33 -9.64 -24.93
N PRO A 851 22.58 -10.12 -25.19
CA PRO A 851 23.66 -9.28 -25.69
C PRO A 851 23.30 -8.50 -26.96
N GLN A 852 22.62 -9.13 -27.91
CA GLN A 852 22.16 -8.48 -29.15
C GLN A 852 21.17 -7.35 -28.88
N ALA A 853 20.18 -7.57 -27.99
CA ALA A 853 19.21 -6.55 -27.63
C ALA A 853 19.87 -5.31 -26.97
N LEU A 854 20.96 -5.53 -26.20
CA LEU A 854 21.75 -4.46 -25.63
C LEU A 854 22.53 -3.68 -26.70
N GLU A 855 23.17 -4.38 -27.65
CA GLU A 855 23.87 -3.75 -28.77
C GLU A 855 22.91 -2.93 -29.64
N ASP A 856 21.74 -3.47 -29.98
CA ASP A 856 20.69 -2.77 -30.72
C ASP A 856 20.21 -1.53 -29.96
N SER A 857 20.06 -1.63 -28.65
CA SER A 857 19.67 -0.51 -27.79
C SER A 857 20.75 0.60 -27.76
N ILE A 858 22.03 0.24 -27.70
CA ILE A 858 23.15 1.20 -27.73
C ILE A 858 23.15 1.96 -29.07
N GLU A 859 23.00 1.25 -30.20
CA GLU A 859 22.97 1.89 -31.51
C GLU A 859 21.74 2.82 -31.68
N GLU A 860 20.57 2.41 -31.18
CA GLU A 860 19.37 3.25 -31.21
C GLU A 860 19.52 4.49 -30.32
N MET A 861 20.09 4.34 -29.12
CA MET A 861 20.39 5.47 -28.23
C MET A 861 21.35 6.45 -28.91
N ARG A 862 22.41 5.96 -29.56
CA ARG A 862 23.36 6.80 -30.31
C ARG A 862 22.65 7.68 -31.34
N LYS A 863 21.71 7.12 -32.10
CA LYS A 863 20.89 7.84 -33.10
C LYS A 863 20.02 8.90 -32.45
N ARG A 864 19.31 8.55 -31.37
CA ARG A 864 18.41 9.46 -30.63
C ARG A 864 19.18 10.61 -29.98
N ILE A 865 20.31 10.33 -29.36
CA ILE A 865 21.22 11.37 -28.83
C ILE A 865 21.65 12.34 -29.95
N GLY A 866 21.95 11.81 -31.15
CA GLY A 866 22.27 12.60 -32.33
C GLY A 866 21.18 13.59 -32.75
N GLN A 867 19.92 13.34 -32.43
CA GLN A 867 18.78 14.18 -32.75
C GLN A 867 18.30 15.07 -31.59
N ALA A 868 18.73 14.80 -30.37
CA ALA A 868 18.31 15.50 -29.16
C ALA A 868 19.11 16.81 -28.95
N GLN A 869 18.50 17.78 -28.29
CA GLN A 869 19.15 18.99 -27.76
C GLN A 869 19.48 18.85 -26.28
N ILE A 870 18.74 17.97 -25.59
CA ILE A 870 18.87 17.73 -24.14
C ILE A 870 18.89 16.22 -23.90
N ILE A 871 19.72 15.76 -22.96
CA ILE A 871 19.59 14.43 -22.34
C ILE A 871 19.19 14.62 -20.91
N MET A 872 18.12 13.92 -20.50
CA MET A 872 17.67 13.82 -19.12
C MET A 872 17.93 12.42 -18.58
N PHE A 873 18.83 12.30 -17.60
CA PHE A 873 19.01 11.06 -16.83
C PHE A 873 18.05 11.08 -15.63
N PRO A 874 16.96 10.29 -15.66
CA PRO A 874 15.96 10.31 -14.60
C PRO A 874 16.42 9.61 -13.33
N GLY A 875 15.66 9.81 -12.28
CA GLY A 875 15.81 9.09 -11.01
C GLY A 875 15.33 7.64 -11.09
N GLY A 876 15.59 6.91 -10.04
CA GLY A 876 15.26 5.50 -9.88
C GLY A 876 16.39 4.70 -9.24
N PHE A 877 16.41 3.41 -9.54
CA PHE A 877 17.34 2.42 -8.99
C PHE A 877 17.88 1.53 -10.12
N SER A 878 18.66 2.11 -11.01
CA SER A 878 19.14 1.42 -12.22
C SER A 878 19.84 0.09 -11.86
N ALA A 879 19.34 -1.01 -12.47
CA ALA A 879 19.76 -2.39 -12.18
C ALA A 879 19.55 -2.84 -10.72
N GLY A 880 18.68 -2.18 -9.95
CA GLY A 880 18.41 -2.53 -8.54
C GLY A 880 19.52 -2.14 -7.59
N ASP A 881 20.27 -1.08 -7.88
CA ASP A 881 21.43 -0.63 -7.14
C ASP A 881 21.10 0.14 -5.85
N GLU A 882 20.13 -0.31 -5.06
CA GLU A 882 19.87 0.20 -3.72
C GLU A 882 20.40 -0.79 -2.68
N PRO A 883 21.07 -0.31 -1.63
CA PRO A 883 21.59 1.04 -1.41
C PRO A 883 23.02 1.22 -1.95
N GLU A 884 23.65 0.17 -2.44
CA GLU A 884 25.06 0.17 -2.82
C GLU A 884 25.29 0.26 -4.32
N GLY A 885 26.06 1.23 -4.75
CA GLY A 885 26.51 1.34 -6.14
C GLY A 885 25.61 2.10 -7.07
N SER A 886 24.81 2.98 -6.50
CA SER A 886 23.88 3.85 -7.20
C SER A 886 24.49 4.55 -8.41
N GLY A 887 23.79 4.46 -9.57
CA GLY A 887 24.21 5.03 -10.84
C GLY A 887 25.30 4.24 -11.59
N LYS A 888 25.77 3.10 -11.09
CA LYS A 888 26.82 2.29 -11.75
C LYS A 888 26.38 1.77 -13.11
N PHE A 889 25.16 1.31 -13.24
CA PHE A 889 24.65 0.76 -14.51
C PHE A 889 24.63 1.84 -15.60
N ILE A 890 24.08 3.00 -15.33
CA ILE A 890 24.06 4.14 -16.26
C ILE A 890 25.49 4.56 -16.60
N ALA A 891 26.35 4.70 -15.59
CA ALA A 891 27.75 5.10 -15.80
C ALA A 891 28.51 4.08 -16.65
N THR A 892 28.30 2.78 -16.45
CA THR A 892 28.93 1.73 -17.24
C THR A 892 28.42 1.76 -18.69
N LEU A 893 27.14 1.93 -18.89
CA LEU A 893 26.52 2.02 -20.21
C LEU A 893 27.08 3.22 -21.01
N PHE A 894 27.14 4.40 -20.41
CA PHE A 894 27.62 5.62 -21.09
C PHE A 894 29.16 5.72 -21.19
N ARG A 895 29.91 4.77 -20.64
CA ARG A 895 31.33 4.57 -20.98
C ARG A 895 31.54 3.74 -22.26
N ASN A 896 30.48 3.18 -22.84
CA ASN A 896 30.56 2.61 -24.18
C ASN A 896 31.04 3.69 -25.14
N PRO A 897 32.08 3.43 -25.98
CA PRO A 897 32.68 4.46 -26.83
C PRO A 897 31.70 5.19 -27.74
N ALA A 898 30.71 4.48 -28.30
CA ALA A 898 29.71 5.06 -29.19
C ALA A 898 28.77 6.05 -28.47
N LEU A 899 28.35 5.71 -27.24
CA LEU A 899 27.50 6.58 -26.41
C LEU A 899 28.31 7.75 -25.81
N ALA A 900 29.55 7.50 -25.38
CA ALA A 900 30.44 8.54 -24.88
C ALA A 900 30.70 9.62 -25.96
N GLU A 901 31.03 9.20 -27.19
CA GLU A 901 31.25 10.13 -28.32
C GLU A 901 29.95 10.90 -28.64
N ALA A 902 28.80 10.23 -28.65
CA ALA A 902 27.52 10.90 -28.93
C ALA A 902 27.18 11.94 -27.87
N LEU A 903 27.42 11.64 -26.58
CA LEU A 903 27.21 12.56 -25.47
C LEU A 903 28.16 13.75 -25.52
N GLU A 904 29.44 13.51 -25.73
CA GLU A 904 30.44 14.61 -25.87
C GLU A 904 30.17 15.47 -27.12
N SER A 905 29.73 14.86 -28.21
CA SER A 905 29.28 15.60 -29.41
C SER A 905 28.07 16.48 -29.11
N LEU A 906 27.10 16.00 -28.33
CA LEU A 906 25.97 16.81 -27.88
C LEU A 906 26.47 18.04 -27.10
N LEU A 907 27.33 17.84 -26.10
CA LEU A 907 27.80 18.89 -25.21
C LEU A 907 28.70 19.92 -25.92
N TYR A 908 29.70 19.45 -26.68
CA TYR A 908 30.80 20.32 -27.16
C TYR A 908 30.74 20.69 -28.65
N LYS A 909 30.04 19.93 -29.48
CA LYS A 909 29.88 20.24 -30.90
C LYS A 909 28.55 20.87 -31.23
N ARG A 910 27.49 20.50 -30.46
CA ARG A 910 26.13 20.96 -30.72
C ARG A 910 25.57 21.88 -29.62
N ASP A 911 26.41 22.18 -28.60
CA ASP A 911 26.06 23.07 -27.48
C ASP A 911 24.74 22.65 -26.78
N GLY A 912 24.53 21.33 -26.61
CA GLY A 912 23.37 20.76 -25.96
C GLY A 912 23.52 20.74 -24.43
N LEU A 913 22.48 20.28 -23.78
CA LEU A 913 22.41 20.23 -22.31
C LEU A 913 22.25 18.81 -21.80
N VAL A 914 22.76 18.58 -20.60
CA VAL A 914 22.54 17.33 -19.82
C VAL A 914 22.03 17.68 -18.45
N LEU A 915 21.00 16.94 -17.99
CA LEU A 915 20.46 17.02 -16.65
C LEU A 915 20.44 15.62 -16.04
N GLY A 916 20.80 15.47 -14.79
CA GLY A 916 20.69 14.25 -14.02
C GLY A 916 20.05 14.52 -12.66
N VAL A 917 19.00 13.77 -12.34
CA VAL A 917 18.29 13.87 -11.06
C VAL A 917 18.43 12.55 -10.29
N CYS A 918 18.70 12.61 -9.00
CA CYS A 918 18.82 11.45 -8.09
C CYS A 918 19.79 10.39 -8.67
N ASN A 919 19.32 9.25 -9.11
CA ASN A 919 20.13 8.19 -9.75
C ASN A 919 20.90 8.69 -10.99
N GLY A 920 20.27 9.55 -11.80
CA GLY A 920 20.94 10.23 -12.91
C GLY A 920 22.06 11.16 -12.44
N PHE A 921 21.90 11.88 -11.35
CA PHE A 921 22.95 12.73 -10.76
C PHE A 921 24.12 11.87 -10.25
N GLN A 922 23.82 10.75 -9.57
CA GLN A 922 24.82 9.77 -9.14
C GLN A 922 25.65 9.27 -10.33
N ALA A 923 24.99 8.98 -11.46
CA ALA A 923 25.65 8.57 -12.69
C ALA A 923 26.55 9.64 -13.29
N LEU A 924 26.12 10.91 -13.32
CA LEU A 924 26.93 12.03 -13.81
C LEU A 924 28.22 12.21 -13.01
N ILE A 925 28.15 12.07 -11.68
CA ILE A 925 29.34 12.10 -10.82
C ILE A 925 30.27 10.90 -11.13
N LYS A 926 29.72 9.69 -11.24
CA LYS A 926 30.50 8.48 -11.54
C LYS A 926 31.11 8.48 -12.95
N LEU A 927 30.48 9.15 -13.90
CA LEU A 927 31.05 9.36 -15.24
C LEU A 927 32.22 10.36 -15.25
N GLY A 928 32.29 11.25 -14.27
CA GLY A 928 33.22 12.38 -14.23
C GLY A 928 32.70 13.63 -14.96
N LEU A 929 31.50 13.57 -15.54
CA LEU A 929 30.87 14.77 -16.15
C LEU A 929 30.69 15.88 -15.13
N LEU A 930 30.46 15.54 -13.90
CA LEU A 930 30.52 16.39 -12.74
C LEU A 930 31.62 15.90 -11.81
N PRO A 931 32.55 16.76 -11.37
CA PRO A 931 32.66 18.18 -11.70
C PRO A 931 33.52 18.49 -12.95
N TYR A 932 34.08 17.49 -13.64
CA TYR A 932 35.17 17.68 -14.60
C TYR A 932 34.72 18.10 -16.02
N GLY A 933 33.46 18.00 -16.35
CA GLY A 933 32.91 18.38 -17.64
C GLY A 933 33.03 17.31 -18.73
N HIS A 934 33.77 16.22 -18.55
CA HIS A 934 33.94 15.14 -19.54
C HIS A 934 34.02 13.77 -18.89
N ILE A 935 33.74 12.73 -19.70
CA ILE A 935 33.81 11.36 -19.23
C ILE A 935 35.28 10.99 -18.97
N GLN A 936 35.53 10.51 -17.75
CA GLN A 936 36.88 10.05 -17.37
C GLN A 936 36.84 8.85 -16.44
N PRO A 937 37.94 8.05 -16.36
CA PRO A 937 38.04 6.96 -15.42
C PRO A 937 37.98 7.45 -13.97
N LEU A 938 37.30 6.65 -13.10
CA LEU A 938 37.28 6.91 -11.66
C LEU A 938 38.67 6.63 -11.07
N LYS A 939 39.10 7.51 -10.15
CA LYS A 939 40.26 7.37 -9.32
C LYS A 939 39.84 7.15 -7.85
N ALA A 940 40.79 6.77 -7.00
CA ALA A 940 40.54 6.54 -5.59
C ALA A 940 39.99 7.80 -4.84
N ASP A 941 40.36 8.97 -5.31
CA ASP A 941 40.01 10.29 -4.79
C ASP A 941 38.88 10.98 -5.58
N SER A 942 38.29 10.31 -6.57
CA SER A 942 37.20 10.91 -7.35
C SER A 942 36.01 11.22 -6.46
N PRO A 943 35.33 12.37 -6.67
CA PRO A 943 34.08 12.68 -5.97
C PRO A 943 33.04 11.60 -6.14
N THR A 944 32.23 11.38 -5.12
CA THR A 944 31.13 10.40 -5.18
C THR A 944 29.93 10.86 -4.35
N LEU A 945 28.77 10.28 -4.65
CA LEU A 945 27.61 10.27 -3.76
C LEU A 945 27.59 8.94 -3.03
N THR A 946 27.37 8.98 -1.72
CA THR A 946 27.36 7.80 -0.85
C THR A 946 26.21 7.86 0.17
N TYR A 947 26.13 6.87 1.06
CA TYR A 947 25.07 6.71 2.04
C TYR A 947 24.77 7.98 2.84
N ASN A 948 23.49 8.23 3.05
CA ASN A 948 23.02 9.22 4.00
C ASN A 948 23.58 8.92 5.40
N THR A 949 24.02 9.94 6.12
CA THR A 949 24.56 9.79 7.48
C THR A 949 23.51 9.28 8.47
N ILE A 950 22.22 9.47 8.18
CA ILE A 950 21.11 8.91 8.97
C ILE A 950 20.98 7.38 8.85
N GLY A 951 21.68 6.75 7.90
CA GLY A 951 21.69 5.30 7.73
C GLY A 951 20.44 4.70 7.09
N ARG A 952 19.60 5.51 6.45
CA ARG A 952 18.38 5.07 5.75
C ARG A 952 18.05 5.97 4.56
N HIS A 953 17.11 5.52 3.76
CA HIS A 953 16.43 6.37 2.78
C HIS A 953 15.77 7.57 3.47
N LEU A 954 15.73 8.71 2.79
CA LEU A 954 15.16 9.94 3.30
C LEU A 954 14.29 10.58 2.22
N SER A 955 12.99 10.66 2.48
CA SER A 955 12.00 11.35 1.65
C SER A 955 11.38 12.51 2.43
N ARG A 956 11.60 13.73 2.00
CA ARG A 956 11.02 14.97 2.57
C ARG A 956 11.16 16.15 1.62
N MET A 957 10.50 17.26 1.95
CA MET A 957 10.78 18.55 1.32
C MET A 957 11.97 19.23 2.00
N VAL A 958 12.83 19.88 1.23
CA VAL A 958 13.97 20.67 1.71
C VAL A 958 14.07 21.99 0.98
N ASP A 959 14.61 22.99 1.66
CA ASP A 959 14.91 24.28 1.06
C ASP A 959 16.31 24.26 0.43
N THR A 960 16.39 24.70 -0.83
CA THR A 960 17.64 24.85 -1.57
C THR A 960 17.87 26.32 -1.92
N LYS A 961 19.09 26.79 -1.76
CA LYS A 961 19.50 28.16 -2.10
C LYS A 961 20.33 28.15 -3.38
N VAL A 962 19.94 28.97 -4.35
CA VAL A 962 20.72 29.18 -5.59
C VAL A 962 21.98 29.98 -5.26
N VAL A 963 23.15 29.34 -5.33
CA VAL A 963 24.44 30.00 -5.04
C VAL A 963 25.17 30.43 -6.30
N SER A 964 24.82 29.86 -7.46
CA SER A 964 25.41 30.20 -8.76
C SER A 964 24.37 30.23 -9.87
N VAL A 965 24.43 31.21 -10.74
CA VAL A 965 23.58 31.33 -11.96
C VAL A 965 24.40 31.17 -13.24
N MET A 966 25.59 30.59 -13.15
CA MET A 966 26.46 30.38 -14.31
C MET A 966 25.94 29.29 -15.27
N SER A 967 25.21 28.32 -14.77
CA SER A 967 24.61 27.28 -15.61
C SER A 967 23.44 27.82 -16.43
N PRO A 968 23.30 27.44 -17.72
CA PRO A 968 22.12 27.75 -18.52
C PRO A 968 20.78 27.30 -17.88
N TRP A 969 20.79 26.24 -17.06
CA TRP A 969 19.63 25.77 -16.30
C TRP A 969 19.06 26.82 -15.33
N PHE A 970 19.88 27.80 -14.91
CA PHE A 970 19.50 28.83 -13.94
C PHE A 970 19.32 30.23 -14.58
N SER A 971 19.09 30.31 -15.89
CA SER A 971 18.93 31.58 -16.59
C SER A 971 17.73 32.41 -16.13
N ASN A 972 16.72 31.81 -15.51
CA ASN A 972 15.49 32.46 -15.07
C ASN A 972 15.37 32.61 -13.53
N VAL A 973 16.43 32.30 -12.77
CA VAL A 973 16.49 32.49 -11.31
C VAL A 973 17.62 33.42 -10.94
N LYS A 974 17.64 33.91 -9.70
CA LYS A 974 18.67 34.80 -9.18
C LYS A 974 19.52 34.08 -8.13
N ALA A 975 20.79 34.40 -8.05
CA ALA A 975 21.63 33.97 -6.95
C ALA A 975 21.05 34.50 -5.63
N GLY A 976 20.87 33.60 -4.67
CA GLY A 976 20.20 33.88 -3.40
C GLY A 976 18.75 33.43 -3.33
N ASP A 977 18.08 33.11 -4.46
CA ASP A 977 16.72 32.56 -4.45
C ASP A 977 16.67 31.23 -3.67
N ILE A 978 15.58 31.04 -2.94
CA ILE A 978 15.31 29.83 -2.16
C ILE A 978 14.12 29.10 -2.78
N HIS A 979 14.29 27.82 -3.03
CA HIS A 979 13.26 26.94 -3.57
C HIS A 979 13.09 25.71 -2.67
N THR A 980 11.84 25.37 -2.35
CA THR A 980 11.51 24.14 -1.66
C THR A 980 11.36 23.02 -2.68
N VAL A 981 12.11 21.95 -2.53
CA VAL A 981 12.13 20.80 -3.43
C VAL A 981 11.99 19.48 -2.67
N ALA A 982 11.41 18.46 -3.31
CA ALA A 982 11.39 17.12 -2.76
C ALA A 982 12.76 16.46 -2.91
N ILE A 983 13.20 15.77 -1.86
CA ILE A 983 14.31 14.80 -1.92
C ILE A 983 13.80 13.41 -1.59
N SER A 984 14.37 12.40 -2.28
CA SER A 984 14.09 10.99 -2.01
C SER A 984 15.29 10.15 -2.44
N HIS A 985 16.13 9.75 -1.48
CA HIS A 985 17.38 9.00 -1.75
C HIS A 985 17.91 8.28 -0.53
N GLY A 986 18.61 7.16 -0.75
CA GLY A 986 19.44 6.46 0.24
C GLY A 986 20.89 6.94 0.21
N GLU A 987 21.36 7.42 -0.95
CA GLU A 987 22.73 7.86 -1.22
C GLU A 987 22.73 9.28 -1.81
N GLY A 988 22.63 10.29 -0.95
CA GLY A 988 22.65 11.71 -1.33
C GLY A 988 23.83 12.50 -0.74
N ARG A 989 24.74 11.85 0.01
CA ARG A 989 25.88 12.51 0.64
C ARG A 989 27.03 12.64 -0.36
N PHE A 990 27.31 13.88 -0.77
CA PHE A 990 28.48 14.19 -1.59
C PHE A 990 29.77 14.09 -0.77
N VAL A 991 30.76 13.38 -1.29
CA VAL A 991 32.07 13.22 -0.70
C VAL A 991 33.13 13.54 -1.74
N ALA A 992 34.07 14.46 -1.38
CA ALA A 992 35.19 14.86 -2.19
C ALA A 992 36.37 15.25 -1.27
N SER A 993 37.56 15.34 -1.82
CA SER A 993 38.71 15.85 -1.06
C SER A 993 38.56 17.34 -0.71
N PRO A 994 39.20 17.85 0.35
CA PRO A 994 39.14 19.26 0.70
C PRO A 994 39.69 20.18 -0.43
N GLU A 995 40.56 19.68 -1.27
CA GLU A 995 41.08 20.41 -2.42
C GLU A 995 40.02 20.54 -3.52
N GLN A 996 39.34 19.44 -3.84
CA GLN A 996 38.22 19.41 -4.79
C GLN A 996 37.07 20.28 -4.33
N ILE A 997 36.69 20.25 -3.05
CA ILE A 997 35.65 21.10 -2.49
C ILE A 997 35.99 22.61 -2.63
N ARG A 998 37.29 22.96 -2.47
CA ARG A 998 37.70 24.37 -2.68
C ARG A 998 37.71 24.80 -4.16
N GLN A 999 37.83 23.86 -5.09
CA GLN A 999 37.77 24.11 -6.52
C GLN A 999 36.32 24.21 -7.06
N LEU A 1000 35.40 23.52 -6.40
CA LEU A 1000 33.96 23.59 -6.70
C LEU A 1000 33.31 24.84 -6.12
#